data_cffb35c4e7fb112d691d004a51cbf101
#
_entry.id   cffb35c4e7fb112d691d004a51cbf101
#
_cell.length_a   1.000
_cell.length_b   1.000
_cell.length_c   1.000
_cell.angle_alpha   90.00
_cell.angle_beta   90.00
_cell.angle_gamma   90.00
#
_symmetry.space_group_name_H-M   'P 1'
#
loop_
_entity.id
_entity.type
_entity.pdbx_description
1 polymer ?
#
loop_
_entity_poly.entity_id
_entity_poly.type
_entity_poly.pdbx_seq_one_letter_code
_entity_poly.pdbx_strand_id
1 'polypeptide(L)'
;MISTQAALAFASGNNNVPESTFGTINKNLITDSVSSFLHQDQAAILWDQANFEIKPTALSGKLTATVTIHRQILIQNMEAAQSLLNFIIKLPQHTEGELDQFRSKWYKLSEGQFSPIKTDIHHIKKANTRTNLAYSINIDGISGPCILEYEYTYHYRDNLHLPDWSFQAEFPTLWSILQVQYPENLTYNFSPRGNLDFHTSSQQSLTARVKIQEDKKKVKHDYNIERRKFIIHQAPAIKPVAHATYVQNYFQRMNIYLMEVAPFLNEGERIEVAKDWEDIQQYLISMSKFGKFYLRHQEEYEKLLREIGVTAADEENLQKIYEYVTQHVRWNNKFRLIARADGPSELLDRRDGNSADINLTILGLAHHAGFNATPYISSIRQKPLANPNFPTLTDYHYVCPIISINGQRIFIDGTSPYRTMGELPLACGVNAGKHLTQPQVKTIKPIIGRGYFMEQSTQISTENQRRFSYKNEYISEGITAYERRKHRSEKPQNYQIKKWTIPHFFTIISNRALNLEKVQEPLKEIFEFEVEEADYHSEQINIFLPVEFEAHQIRTTDRNIPLDLGAPLHQKITYHIPIPRGYQLQHQFFNQKIQLSGGLNYFSCTLLPEAESLTLIFELELSDSIYPLTAFPKLNEMINAWEDISTSPIVLKKRPNTIAEEAVEEY
;
A
#
# COMPACT_ATOMS: atom_id res chain seq x y z
N MET A 1 12.17 -17.94 23.77
CA MET A 1 12.58 -19.29 23.38
C MET A 1 11.36 -20.03 22.83
N ILE A 2 11.20 -20.08 21.54
CA ILE A 2 10.56 -21.14 20.76
C ILE A 2 11.11 -20.94 19.36
N SER A 3 12.15 -21.72 19.06
CA SER A 3 12.71 -21.87 17.71
C SER A 3 11.84 -22.84 16.96
N THR A 4 10.91 -22.35 16.13
CA THR A 4 10.32 -23.16 15.07
C THR A 4 11.14 -22.94 13.80
N GLN A 5 12.25 -23.68 13.67
CA GLN A 5 12.76 -24.06 12.37
C GLN A 5 11.68 -24.96 11.73
N ALA A 6 10.87 -24.39 10.83
CA ALA A 6 10.07 -25.21 9.94
C ALA A 6 11.03 -25.97 9.03
N ALA A 7 11.30 -27.21 9.36
CA ALA A 7 11.96 -28.14 8.46
C ALA A 7 11.06 -28.29 7.24
N LEU A 8 11.50 -27.77 6.09
CA LEU A 8 10.86 -28.02 4.79
C LEU A 8 10.88 -29.52 4.55
N ALA A 9 9.73 -30.18 4.71
CA ALA A 9 9.56 -31.57 4.36
C ALA A 9 9.69 -31.70 2.84
N PHE A 10 10.70 -32.41 2.40
CA PHE A 10 10.93 -32.70 0.99
C PHE A 10 9.90 -33.75 0.53
N ALA A 11 8.89 -33.33 -0.20
CA ALA A 11 7.99 -34.25 -0.89
C ALA A 11 8.68 -34.79 -2.16
N SER A 12 9.11 -36.04 -2.13
CA SER A 12 9.55 -36.76 -3.32
C SER A 12 8.32 -37.32 -4.06
N GLY A 13 7.68 -36.47 -4.86
CA GLY A 13 6.63 -36.90 -5.79
C GLY A 13 7.17 -36.86 -7.22
N ASN A 14 7.03 -38.00 -7.91
CA ASN A 14 7.24 -38.09 -9.37
C ASN A 14 6.12 -37.31 -10.10
N ASN A 15 6.21 -35.99 -10.13
CA ASN A 15 5.27 -35.18 -10.87
C ASN A 15 5.99 -34.64 -12.11
N ASN A 16 5.57 -35.05 -13.29
CA ASN A 16 6.08 -34.59 -14.57
C ASN A 16 5.85 -33.08 -14.73
N VAL A 17 6.81 -32.30 -14.25
CA VAL A 17 6.86 -30.85 -14.56
C VAL A 17 7.17 -30.75 -16.04
N PRO A 18 6.32 -30.10 -16.86
CA PRO A 18 6.59 -29.96 -18.28
C PRO A 18 7.88 -29.15 -18.48
N GLU A 19 8.59 -29.42 -19.57
CA GLU A 19 9.72 -28.61 -19.99
C GLU A 19 9.23 -27.54 -20.98
N SER A 20 9.75 -26.33 -20.86
CA SER A 20 9.52 -25.27 -21.82
C SER A 20 10.86 -24.64 -22.24
N THR A 21 11.08 -24.56 -23.54
CA THR A 21 12.24 -23.91 -24.14
C THR A 21 11.77 -22.79 -25.06
N PHE A 22 12.51 -21.68 -25.09
CA PHE A 22 12.14 -20.54 -25.94
C PHE A 22 12.02 -20.95 -27.42
N GLY A 23 10.91 -20.59 -28.02
CA GLY A 23 10.58 -20.90 -29.41
C GLY A 23 9.71 -22.16 -29.59
N THR A 24 9.29 -22.79 -28.48
CA THR A 24 8.48 -24.01 -28.49
C THR A 24 7.26 -23.84 -27.58
N ILE A 25 6.05 -23.98 -28.14
CA ILE A 25 4.84 -23.99 -27.34
C ILE A 25 4.50 -25.45 -26.98
N ASN A 26 4.51 -25.74 -25.70
CA ASN A 26 4.11 -27.05 -25.20
C ASN A 26 2.57 -27.16 -25.18
N LYS A 27 2.00 -27.96 -26.09
CA LYS A 27 0.54 -28.13 -26.19
C LYS A 27 -0.10 -28.71 -24.93
N ASN A 28 0.64 -29.45 -24.12
CA ASN A 28 0.15 -30.01 -22.85
C ASN A 28 -0.12 -28.94 -21.78
N LEU A 29 0.36 -27.69 -21.98
CA LEU A 29 0.03 -26.55 -21.12
C LEU A 29 -1.37 -26.01 -21.35
N ILE A 30 -2.07 -26.43 -22.43
CA ILE A 30 -3.37 -25.91 -22.85
C ILE A 30 -4.32 -27.08 -23.10
N THR A 31 -4.51 -27.91 -22.09
CA THR A 31 -5.46 -29.04 -22.14
C THR A 31 -6.82 -28.61 -21.58
N ASP A 32 -7.88 -29.37 -21.91
CA ASP A 32 -9.24 -29.09 -21.41
C ASP A 32 -9.31 -29.08 -19.87
N SER A 33 -8.50 -29.87 -19.18
CA SER A 33 -8.44 -29.89 -17.72
C SER A 33 -7.83 -28.61 -17.12
N VAL A 34 -7.07 -27.85 -17.88
CA VAL A 34 -6.44 -26.58 -17.48
C VAL A 34 -7.24 -25.38 -18.01
N SER A 35 -8.09 -25.62 -19.00
CA SER A 35 -8.87 -24.60 -19.70
C SER A 35 -9.72 -23.76 -18.74
N SER A 36 -10.42 -24.37 -17.79
CA SER A 36 -11.24 -23.64 -16.81
C SER A 36 -10.42 -22.71 -15.92
N PHE A 37 -9.20 -23.09 -15.56
CA PHE A 37 -8.29 -22.23 -14.80
C PHE A 37 -7.77 -21.06 -15.65
N LEU A 38 -7.40 -21.33 -16.90
CA LEU A 38 -6.85 -20.31 -17.80
C LEU A 38 -7.93 -19.32 -18.28
N HIS A 39 -9.19 -19.74 -18.38
CA HIS A 39 -10.31 -18.91 -18.83
C HIS A 39 -10.97 -18.07 -17.71
N GLN A 40 -10.45 -18.11 -16.49
CA GLN A 40 -10.93 -17.26 -15.40
C GLN A 40 -10.67 -15.77 -15.65
N ASP A 41 -9.74 -15.44 -16.56
CA ASP A 41 -9.36 -14.07 -16.89
C ASP A 41 -9.13 -13.89 -18.41
N GLN A 42 -8.97 -12.65 -18.80
CA GLN A 42 -8.73 -12.26 -20.20
C GLN A 42 -7.31 -12.57 -20.69
N ALA A 43 -6.42 -12.94 -19.77
CA ALA A 43 -5.08 -13.44 -20.03
C ALA A 43 -4.64 -14.40 -18.92
N ALA A 44 -3.68 -15.28 -19.23
CA ALA A 44 -3.08 -16.20 -18.28
C ALA A 44 -1.60 -16.42 -18.57
N ILE A 45 -0.79 -16.56 -17.54
CA ILE A 45 0.63 -16.89 -17.66
C ILE A 45 0.74 -18.42 -17.69
N LEU A 46 1.11 -18.98 -18.83
CA LEU A 46 1.28 -20.43 -19.00
C LEU A 46 2.56 -20.93 -18.35
N TRP A 47 3.64 -20.14 -18.49
CA TRP A 47 4.97 -20.44 -18.04
C TRP A 47 5.66 -19.17 -17.57
N ASP A 48 6.24 -19.21 -16.38
CA ASP A 48 7.03 -18.13 -15.78
C ASP A 48 8.24 -18.72 -15.08
N GLN A 49 9.41 -18.61 -15.69
CA GLN A 49 10.63 -19.21 -15.16
C GLN A 49 11.73 -18.17 -14.96
N ALA A 50 12.32 -18.19 -13.78
CA ALA A 50 13.54 -17.49 -13.46
C ALA A 50 14.70 -18.46 -13.25
N ASN A 51 15.82 -18.19 -13.91
CA ASN A 51 17.10 -18.84 -13.66
C ASN A 51 18.09 -17.80 -13.15
N PHE A 52 18.49 -17.93 -11.89
CA PHE A 52 19.51 -17.09 -11.27
C PHE A 52 20.79 -17.91 -11.15
N GLU A 53 21.86 -17.45 -11.74
CA GLU A 53 23.14 -18.15 -11.74
C GLU A 53 24.26 -17.23 -11.27
N ILE A 54 24.98 -17.64 -10.23
CA ILE A 54 26.23 -17.01 -9.83
C ILE A 54 27.37 -17.96 -10.20
N LYS A 55 28.31 -17.45 -10.97
CA LYS A 55 29.48 -18.20 -11.41
C LYS A 55 30.74 -17.34 -11.46
N PRO A 56 31.91 -17.97 -11.31
CA PRO A 56 33.18 -17.28 -11.51
C PRO A 56 33.40 -16.97 -12.99
N THR A 57 33.84 -15.77 -13.27
CA THR A 57 34.28 -15.38 -14.63
C THR A 57 35.58 -16.08 -14.98
N ALA A 58 35.65 -16.54 -16.21
CA ALA A 58 36.90 -17.10 -16.74
C ALA A 58 38.04 -16.09 -16.61
N LEU A 59 39.25 -16.56 -16.28
CA LEU A 59 40.49 -15.84 -16.09
C LEU A 59 40.59 -15.05 -14.76
N SER A 60 39.59 -14.33 -14.31
CA SER A 60 39.69 -13.52 -13.08
C SER A 60 39.17 -14.22 -11.82
N GLY A 61 38.32 -15.24 -11.96
CA GLY A 61 37.66 -15.87 -10.81
C GLY A 61 36.63 -15.00 -10.09
N LYS A 62 36.40 -13.77 -10.50
CA LYS A 62 35.39 -12.88 -9.91
C LYS A 62 34.02 -13.46 -10.13
N LEU A 63 33.18 -13.44 -9.10
CA LEU A 63 31.78 -13.89 -9.19
C LEU A 63 30.93 -12.90 -9.95
N THR A 64 30.08 -13.42 -10.86
CA THR A 64 29.14 -12.62 -11.64
C THR A 64 27.76 -13.28 -11.53
N ALA A 65 26.73 -12.48 -11.27
CA ALA A 65 25.37 -12.95 -11.26
C ALA A 65 24.70 -12.74 -12.62
N THR A 66 24.01 -13.76 -13.10
CA THR A 66 23.20 -13.75 -14.33
C THR A 66 21.76 -14.08 -13.97
N VAL A 67 20.83 -13.29 -14.48
CA VAL A 67 19.40 -13.52 -14.34
C VAL A 67 18.80 -13.69 -15.71
N THR A 68 18.14 -14.84 -15.94
CA THR A 68 17.38 -15.12 -17.16
C THR A 68 15.93 -15.37 -16.78
N ILE A 69 15.02 -14.63 -17.42
CA ILE A 69 13.58 -14.77 -17.25
C ILE A 69 12.97 -15.23 -18.57
N HIS A 70 12.19 -16.30 -18.53
CA HIS A 70 11.45 -16.84 -19.67
C HIS A 70 9.95 -16.89 -19.31
N ARG A 71 9.10 -16.26 -20.13
CA ARG A 71 7.65 -16.20 -19.89
C ARG A 71 6.84 -16.47 -21.15
N GLN A 72 5.75 -17.25 -21.00
CA GLN A 72 4.73 -17.48 -22.01
C GLN A 72 3.37 -17.04 -21.47
N ILE A 73 2.66 -16.19 -22.23
CA ILE A 73 1.39 -15.58 -21.82
C ILE A 73 0.34 -15.88 -22.87
N LEU A 74 -0.74 -16.56 -22.48
CA LEU A 74 -1.95 -16.69 -23.28
C LEU A 74 -2.77 -15.41 -23.16
N ILE A 75 -3.09 -14.78 -24.27
CA ILE A 75 -3.87 -13.55 -24.35
C ILE A 75 -5.15 -13.86 -25.11
N GLN A 76 -6.29 -13.69 -24.47
CA GLN A 76 -7.62 -13.90 -25.05
C GLN A 76 -8.23 -12.58 -25.53
N ASN A 77 -8.01 -11.49 -24.77
CA ASN A 77 -8.45 -10.15 -25.11
C ASN A 77 -7.25 -9.18 -25.07
N MET A 78 -6.98 -8.55 -26.21
CA MET A 78 -5.83 -7.67 -26.37
C MET A 78 -5.94 -6.36 -25.58
N GLU A 79 -7.13 -5.81 -25.38
CA GLU A 79 -7.32 -4.58 -24.61
C GLU A 79 -6.96 -4.78 -23.15
N ALA A 80 -7.39 -5.90 -22.58
CA ALA A 80 -7.10 -6.22 -21.19
C ALA A 80 -5.64 -6.63 -20.96
N ALA A 81 -4.95 -7.08 -22.01
CA ALA A 81 -3.54 -7.48 -21.92
C ALA A 81 -2.54 -6.31 -22.01
N GLN A 82 -3.00 -5.07 -22.17
CA GLN A 82 -2.13 -3.90 -22.32
C GLN A 82 -1.09 -3.78 -21.19
N SER A 83 -1.45 -4.11 -19.97
CA SER A 83 -0.52 -4.12 -18.83
C SER A 83 0.60 -5.16 -18.95
N LEU A 84 0.35 -6.27 -19.66
CA LEU A 84 1.32 -7.32 -19.91
C LEU A 84 2.27 -6.98 -21.07
N LEU A 85 1.87 -6.07 -21.95
CA LEU A 85 2.62 -5.66 -23.13
C LEU A 85 3.58 -4.51 -22.84
N ASN A 86 3.28 -3.74 -21.79
CA ASN A 86 4.11 -2.63 -21.30
C ASN A 86 4.73 -3.02 -19.97
N PHE A 87 5.88 -3.64 -19.96
CA PHE A 87 6.52 -4.07 -18.74
C PHE A 87 7.84 -3.36 -18.48
N ILE A 88 8.17 -3.22 -17.20
CA ILE A 88 9.39 -2.56 -16.73
C ILE A 88 10.32 -3.62 -16.17
N ILE A 89 11.49 -3.78 -16.78
CA ILE A 89 12.58 -4.57 -16.23
C ILE A 89 13.34 -3.68 -15.25
N LYS A 90 13.27 -4.01 -13.96
CA LYS A 90 14.03 -3.32 -12.93
C LYS A 90 15.40 -3.98 -12.81
N LEU A 91 16.43 -3.25 -13.19
CA LEU A 91 17.81 -3.68 -12.97
C LEU A 91 18.24 -3.32 -11.54
N PRO A 92 19.05 -4.15 -10.87
CA PRO A 92 19.63 -3.80 -9.57
C PRO A 92 20.45 -2.52 -9.63
N GLN A 93 20.51 -1.74 -8.54
CA GLN A 93 21.11 -0.37 -8.46
C GLN A 93 22.58 -0.39 -8.69
N HIS A 94 23.34 -1.15 -9.09
CA HIS A 94 24.78 -1.15 -9.35
C HIS A 94 25.15 -1.93 -10.63
N THR A 95 24.14 -2.25 -11.44
CA THR A 95 24.41 -2.82 -12.75
C THR A 95 24.80 -1.70 -13.71
N GLU A 96 25.78 -1.91 -14.55
CA GLU A 96 26.08 -1.02 -15.68
C GLU A 96 24.96 -1.02 -16.74
N GLY A 97 23.77 -1.54 -16.36
CA GLY A 97 22.45 -1.24 -16.94
C GLY A 97 22.20 -1.73 -18.34
N GLU A 98 22.89 -2.74 -18.84
CA GLU A 98 22.60 -3.30 -20.15
C GLU A 98 21.95 -4.68 -20.02
N LEU A 99 20.82 -4.85 -20.75
CA LEU A 99 20.34 -6.18 -21.08
C LEU A 99 21.33 -6.82 -22.06
N ASP A 100 21.75 -8.01 -21.73
CA ASP A 100 22.58 -8.80 -22.63
C ASP A 100 21.76 -9.27 -23.83
N GLN A 101 20.55 -9.74 -23.56
CA GLN A 101 19.66 -10.26 -24.58
C GLN A 101 18.18 -10.01 -24.22
N PHE A 102 17.39 -9.59 -25.22
CA PHE A 102 15.95 -9.63 -25.19
C PHE A 102 15.44 -10.25 -26.48
N ARG A 103 14.55 -11.24 -26.38
CA ARG A 103 13.90 -11.88 -27.53
C ARG A 103 12.43 -12.16 -27.23
N SER A 104 11.56 -12.06 -28.25
CA SER A 104 10.16 -12.44 -28.12
C SER A 104 9.65 -13.11 -29.38
N LYS A 105 8.54 -13.85 -29.25
CA LYS A 105 7.79 -14.48 -30.32
C LYS A 105 6.31 -14.41 -30.04
N TRP A 106 5.54 -14.33 -31.11
CA TRP A 106 4.09 -14.42 -31.07
C TRP A 106 3.61 -15.68 -31.77
N TYR A 107 2.54 -16.28 -31.24
CA TYR A 107 1.91 -17.43 -31.83
C TYR A 107 0.41 -17.18 -31.90
N LYS A 108 -0.19 -17.37 -33.07
CA LYS A 108 -1.63 -17.30 -33.26
C LYS A 108 -2.24 -18.69 -33.16
N LEU A 109 -3.38 -18.80 -32.49
CA LEU A 109 -4.17 -20.00 -32.47
C LEU A 109 -4.98 -20.08 -33.80
N SER A 110 -4.73 -21.09 -34.60
CA SER A 110 -5.47 -21.39 -35.84
C SER A 110 -5.71 -22.89 -35.93
N GLU A 111 -6.98 -23.30 -36.11
CA GLU A 111 -7.37 -24.70 -36.19
C GLU A 111 -6.82 -25.61 -35.06
N GLY A 112 -6.84 -25.11 -33.83
CA GLY A 112 -6.33 -25.84 -32.67
C GLY A 112 -4.79 -25.96 -32.58
N GLN A 113 -4.04 -25.22 -33.41
CA GLN A 113 -2.59 -25.20 -33.42
C GLN A 113 -2.04 -23.77 -33.25
N PHE A 114 -0.97 -23.62 -32.46
CA PHE A 114 -0.24 -22.37 -32.37
C PHE A 114 0.83 -22.29 -33.46
N SER A 115 0.71 -21.32 -34.35
CA SER A 115 1.66 -21.06 -35.41
C SER A 115 2.38 -19.73 -35.17
N PRO A 116 3.72 -19.66 -35.35
CA PRO A 116 4.46 -18.43 -35.12
C PRO A 116 4.02 -17.33 -36.10
N ILE A 117 3.81 -16.14 -35.61
CA ILE A 117 3.52 -14.94 -36.40
C ILE A 117 4.85 -14.22 -36.65
N LYS A 118 5.11 -13.83 -37.88
CA LYS A 118 6.22 -12.92 -38.19
C LYS A 118 5.78 -11.51 -37.78
N THR A 119 6.29 -11.03 -36.69
CA THR A 119 6.12 -9.64 -36.28
C THR A 119 7.47 -8.98 -36.22
N ASP A 120 7.56 -7.80 -36.82
CA ASP A 120 8.73 -6.94 -36.61
C ASP A 120 8.58 -6.36 -35.21
N ILE A 121 9.37 -6.89 -34.27
CA ILE A 121 9.41 -6.37 -32.89
C ILE A 121 10.12 -5.04 -32.94
N HIS A 122 9.37 -3.99 -33.14
CA HIS A 122 9.87 -2.64 -33.08
C HIS A 122 9.52 -2.03 -31.71
N HIS A 123 10.55 -1.56 -31.08
CA HIS A 123 10.62 -0.55 -30.05
C HIS A 123 10.79 -1.02 -28.60
N ILE A 124 12.06 -1.08 -28.26
CA ILE A 124 12.54 -0.89 -26.90
C ILE A 124 12.58 0.60 -26.64
N LYS A 125 11.68 1.15 -25.84
CA LYS A 125 11.78 2.52 -25.35
C LYS A 125 12.59 2.51 -24.06
N LYS A 126 13.87 2.89 -24.12
CA LYS A 126 14.64 3.14 -22.88
C LYS A 126 13.96 4.27 -22.10
N ALA A 127 13.38 3.98 -20.94
CA ALA A 127 13.08 5.03 -19.99
C ALA A 127 14.42 5.52 -19.40
N ASN A 128 14.62 6.83 -19.36
CA ASN A 128 15.85 7.49 -18.96
C ASN A 128 16.14 7.41 -17.43
N THR A 129 15.87 6.31 -16.77
CA THR A 129 16.22 6.11 -15.39
C THR A 129 17.35 5.10 -15.30
N ARG A 130 18.42 5.43 -14.54
CA ARG A 130 19.63 4.59 -14.38
C ARG A 130 19.35 3.15 -13.88
N THR A 131 18.14 2.86 -13.46
CA THR A 131 17.78 1.60 -12.78
C THR A 131 16.57 0.88 -13.35
N ASN A 132 15.86 1.47 -14.32
CA ASN A 132 14.67 0.84 -14.92
C ASN A 132 14.76 0.90 -16.44
N LEU A 133 14.62 -0.25 -17.07
CA LEU A 133 14.39 -0.36 -18.51
C LEU A 133 12.93 -0.65 -18.76
N ALA A 134 12.25 0.21 -19.49
CA ALA A 134 10.88 0.00 -19.91
C ALA A 134 10.85 -0.60 -21.31
N TYR A 135 10.14 -1.71 -21.46
CA TYR A 135 9.89 -2.37 -22.74
C TYR A 135 8.42 -2.27 -23.07
N SER A 136 8.14 -1.91 -24.32
CA SER A 136 6.81 -2.00 -24.91
C SER A 136 6.90 -2.93 -26.12
N ILE A 137 6.01 -3.93 -26.17
CA ILE A 137 5.94 -4.86 -27.29
C ILE A 137 4.85 -4.37 -28.21
N ASN A 138 5.18 -4.17 -29.50
CA ASN A 138 4.20 -3.77 -30.49
C ASN A 138 3.22 -4.90 -30.77
N ILE A 139 1.92 -4.57 -30.77
CA ILE A 139 0.80 -5.48 -31.00
C ILE A 139 0.07 -5.20 -32.32
N ASP A 140 0.57 -4.28 -33.15
CA ASP A 140 -0.08 -3.91 -34.40
C ASP A 140 -0.25 -5.13 -35.33
N GLY A 141 -1.46 -5.33 -35.79
CA GLY A 141 -1.81 -6.45 -36.68
C GLY A 141 -2.02 -7.80 -35.97
N ILE A 142 -1.99 -7.85 -34.64
CA ILE A 142 -2.29 -9.05 -33.86
C ILE A 142 -3.74 -8.96 -33.38
N SER A 143 -4.56 -9.96 -33.73
CA SER A 143 -5.96 -10.03 -33.34
C SER A 143 -6.33 -11.46 -32.92
N GLY A 144 -7.27 -11.58 -31.98
CA GLY A 144 -7.78 -12.83 -31.44
C GLY A 144 -6.84 -13.52 -30.46
N PRO A 145 -7.17 -14.73 -30.01
CA PRO A 145 -6.36 -15.47 -29.05
C PRO A 145 -4.95 -15.74 -29.59
N CYS A 146 -3.95 -15.39 -28.79
CA CYS A 146 -2.54 -15.54 -29.14
C CYS A 146 -1.69 -15.87 -27.92
N ILE A 147 -0.49 -16.37 -28.16
CA ILE A 147 0.54 -16.52 -27.10
C ILE A 147 1.68 -15.54 -27.38
N LEU A 148 2.01 -14.73 -26.38
CA LEU A 148 3.25 -13.98 -26.33
C LEU A 148 4.27 -14.79 -25.55
N GLU A 149 5.41 -15.03 -26.14
CA GLU A 149 6.58 -15.58 -25.49
C GLU A 149 7.71 -14.56 -25.49
N TYR A 150 8.37 -14.35 -24.33
CA TYR A 150 9.58 -13.56 -24.29
C TYR A 150 10.60 -14.13 -23.30
N GLU A 151 11.86 -13.83 -23.59
CA GLU A 151 12.98 -14.14 -22.73
C GLU A 151 13.93 -12.95 -22.68
N TYR A 152 14.48 -12.66 -21.50
CA TYR A 152 15.53 -11.69 -21.36
C TYR A 152 16.56 -12.13 -20.35
N THR A 153 17.82 -11.65 -20.57
CA THR A 153 18.96 -11.92 -19.70
C THR A 153 19.66 -10.61 -19.35
N TYR A 154 20.04 -10.45 -18.09
CA TYR A 154 20.90 -9.39 -17.64
C TYR A 154 21.93 -9.89 -16.66
N HIS A 155 23.06 -9.15 -16.59
CA HIS A 155 24.17 -9.47 -15.72
C HIS A 155 24.41 -8.32 -14.76
N TYR A 156 24.85 -8.62 -13.54
CA TYR A 156 25.39 -7.62 -12.64
C TYR A 156 26.70 -8.12 -12.02
N ARG A 157 27.65 -7.18 -11.98
CA ARG A 157 28.98 -7.36 -11.46
C ARG A 157 29.07 -6.81 -10.04
N ASP A 158 29.91 -7.40 -9.23
CA ASP A 158 30.25 -6.91 -7.87
C ASP A 158 29.05 -6.80 -6.91
N ASN A 159 27.89 -7.37 -7.27
CA ASN A 159 26.73 -7.46 -6.42
C ASN A 159 26.20 -8.90 -6.44
N LEU A 160 26.26 -9.56 -5.30
CA LEU A 160 25.82 -10.94 -5.13
C LEU A 160 24.40 -11.03 -4.54
N HIS A 161 23.69 -9.91 -4.36
CA HIS A 161 22.30 -9.91 -3.93
C HIS A 161 21.38 -10.30 -5.09
N LEU A 162 20.77 -11.48 -4.98
CA LEU A 162 19.80 -11.98 -5.95
C LEU A 162 18.45 -11.27 -5.77
N PRO A 163 17.69 -11.03 -6.86
CA PRO A 163 16.35 -10.47 -6.75
C PRO A 163 15.38 -11.49 -6.12
N ASP A 164 14.34 -10.98 -5.49
CA ASP A 164 13.21 -11.79 -5.07
C ASP A 164 12.45 -12.33 -6.29
N TRP A 165 11.77 -13.47 -6.11
CA TRP A 165 10.90 -14.04 -7.14
C TRP A 165 9.45 -14.11 -6.68
N SER A 166 8.53 -13.63 -7.52
CA SER A 166 7.09 -13.78 -7.31
C SER A 166 6.54 -14.93 -8.17
N PHE A 167 5.94 -15.91 -7.51
CA PHE A 167 5.31 -17.05 -8.19
C PHE A 167 3.88 -16.74 -8.63
N GLN A 168 3.30 -15.64 -8.15
CA GLN A 168 1.98 -15.15 -8.53
C GLN A 168 2.06 -13.79 -9.24
N ALA A 169 1.00 -13.49 -9.98
CA ALA A 169 0.83 -12.25 -10.71
C ALA A 169 -0.62 -11.74 -10.63
N GLU A 170 -0.90 -10.65 -11.32
CA GLU A 170 -2.27 -10.13 -11.49
C GLU A 170 -3.14 -10.98 -12.43
N PHE A 171 -2.53 -12.00 -13.05
CA PHE A 171 -3.17 -12.99 -13.90
C PHE A 171 -2.90 -14.40 -13.38
N PRO A 172 -3.81 -15.37 -13.62
CA PRO A 172 -3.57 -16.75 -13.20
C PRO A 172 -2.28 -17.28 -13.84
N THR A 173 -1.47 -17.98 -13.06
CA THR A 173 -0.17 -18.50 -13.49
C THR A 173 -0.17 -20.02 -13.40
N LEU A 174 -0.03 -20.71 -14.51
CA LEU A 174 -0.11 -22.16 -14.55
C LEU A 174 1.15 -22.80 -13.94
N TRP A 175 2.32 -22.41 -14.41
CA TRP A 175 3.62 -22.88 -13.88
C TRP A 175 4.52 -21.70 -13.59
N SER A 176 4.96 -21.58 -12.35
CA SER A 176 5.97 -20.62 -11.95
C SER A 176 7.15 -21.32 -11.31
N ILE A 177 8.34 -21.06 -11.83
CA ILE A 177 9.56 -21.79 -11.52
C ILE A 177 10.68 -20.81 -11.16
N LEU A 178 11.30 -21.04 -10.01
CA LEU A 178 12.55 -20.39 -9.62
C LEU A 178 13.65 -21.43 -9.54
N GLN A 179 14.71 -21.26 -10.30
CA GLN A 179 15.95 -22.03 -10.16
C GLN A 179 17.11 -21.09 -9.80
N VAL A 180 17.85 -21.41 -8.76
CA VAL A 180 18.99 -20.64 -8.29
C VAL A 180 20.22 -21.54 -8.21
N GLN A 181 21.33 -21.09 -8.78
CA GLN A 181 22.61 -21.80 -8.72
C GLN A 181 23.70 -20.84 -8.25
N TYR A 182 24.51 -21.28 -7.30
CA TYR A 182 25.59 -20.47 -6.73
C TYR A 182 26.71 -21.33 -6.17
N PRO A 183 27.96 -20.84 -6.14
CA PRO A 183 29.08 -21.55 -5.54
C PRO A 183 28.92 -21.71 -4.03
N GLU A 184 29.40 -22.79 -3.47
CA GLU A 184 29.29 -23.14 -2.03
C GLU A 184 29.95 -22.15 -1.07
N ASN A 185 30.82 -21.26 -1.59
CA ASN A 185 31.42 -20.19 -0.79
C ASN A 185 30.43 -19.04 -0.46
N LEU A 186 29.20 -19.10 -1.00
CA LEU A 186 28.09 -18.19 -0.69
C LEU A 186 27.02 -18.93 0.12
N THR A 187 26.44 -18.26 1.09
CA THR A 187 25.28 -18.76 1.84
C THR A 187 24.08 -17.87 1.60
N TYR A 188 22.99 -18.46 1.11
CA TYR A 188 21.71 -17.78 0.93
C TYR A 188 20.63 -18.34 1.82
N ASN A 189 19.81 -17.45 2.38
CA ASN A 189 18.54 -17.82 3.00
C ASN A 189 17.39 -17.60 2.01
N PHE A 190 16.55 -18.62 1.84
CA PHE A 190 15.36 -18.59 1.00
C PHE A 190 14.13 -18.54 1.90
N SER A 191 13.48 -17.38 1.97
CA SER A 191 12.34 -17.11 2.84
C SER A 191 11.05 -17.01 2.03
N PRO A 192 10.20 -18.04 1.99
CA PRO A 192 8.93 -18.01 1.29
C PRO A 192 7.95 -17.07 2.01
N ARG A 193 7.13 -16.37 1.23
CA ARG A 193 6.00 -15.56 1.70
C ARG A 193 4.76 -15.90 0.89
N GLY A 194 3.59 -15.80 1.51
CA GLY A 194 2.31 -16.20 0.93
C GLY A 194 1.83 -17.51 1.50
N ASN A 195 0.71 -18.02 0.97
CA ASN A 195 -0.03 -19.16 1.54
C ASN A 195 -0.13 -20.36 0.58
N LEU A 196 0.54 -20.31 -0.58
CA LEU A 196 0.52 -21.43 -1.52
C LEU A 196 1.64 -22.41 -1.18
N ASP A 197 1.33 -23.69 -1.24
CA ASP A 197 2.31 -24.76 -1.10
C ASP A 197 3.15 -24.91 -2.37
N PHE A 198 4.42 -25.24 -2.20
CA PHE A 198 5.28 -25.58 -3.32
C PHE A 198 4.91 -26.94 -3.89
N HIS A 199 4.65 -26.99 -5.20
CA HIS A 199 4.48 -28.24 -5.93
C HIS A 199 5.76 -29.10 -5.87
N THR A 200 6.93 -28.45 -5.96
CA THR A 200 8.24 -29.07 -5.81
C THR A 200 9.22 -28.09 -5.17
N SER A 201 10.01 -28.59 -4.25
CA SER A 201 11.17 -27.89 -3.70
C SER A 201 12.33 -28.88 -3.63
N SER A 202 13.48 -28.53 -4.24
CA SER A 202 14.64 -29.41 -4.28
C SER A 202 15.96 -28.68 -4.10
N GLN A 203 16.93 -29.39 -3.57
CA GLN A 203 18.32 -28.95 -3.39
C GLN A 203 19.26 -30.02 -3.93
N GLN A 204 20.28 -29.61 -4.65
CA GLN A 204 21.30 -30.49 -5.23
C GLN A 204 22.66 -29.82 -5.14
N SER A 205 23.69 -30.60 -4.80
CA SER A 205 25.10 -30.17 -4.90
C SER A 205 25.72 -30.78 -6.14
N LEU A 206 26.37 -29.98 -6.93
CA LEU A 206 27.01 -30.32 -8.21
C LEU A 206 28.44 -29.80 -8.21
N THR A 207 29.31 -30.44 -8.99
CA THR A 207 30.69 -29.96 -9.20
C THR A 207 30.82 -29.33 -10.57
N ALA A 208 31.42 -28.15 -10.62
CA ALA A 208 31.72 -27.43 -11.85
C ALA A 208 33.23 -27.13 -11.94
N ARG A 209 33.64 -26.67 -13.11
CA ARG A 209 35.07 -26.36 -13.37
C ARG A 209 35.22 -25.01 -14.00
N VAL A 210 36.16 -24.21 -13.47
CA VAL A 210 36.58 -22.91 -14.05
C VAL A 210 38.06 -22.90 -14.39
N LYS A 211 38.44 -22.10 -15.40
CA LYS A 211 39.84 -21.82 -15.73
C LYS A 211 40.17 -20.41 -15.27
N ILE A 212 41.10 -20.27 -14.35
CA ILE A 212 41.56 -18.97 -13.81
C ILE A 212 42.98 -18.75 -14.24
N GLN A 213 43.35 -17.51 -14.48
CA GLN A 213 44.70 -17.12 -14.82
C GLN A 213 45.52 -16.83 -13.56
N GLU A 214 46.47 -17.68 -13.28
CA GLU A 214 47.41 -17.58 -12.15
C GLU A 214 48.84 -17.51 -12.74
N ASP A 215 49.63 -16.53 -12.37
CA ASP A 215 51.01 -16.35 -12.83
C ASP A 215 51.19 -16.54 -14.35
N LYS A 216 50.32 -15.94 -15.15
CA LYS A 216 50.26 -16.05 -16.61
C LYS A 216 49.91 -17.44 -17.16
N LYS A 217 49.57 -18.42 -16.30
CA LYS A 217 49.09 -19.75 -16.71
C LYS A 217 47.59 -19.87 -16.47
N LYS A 218 46.90 -20.66 -17.29
CA LYS A 218 45.48 -20.99 -17.10
C LYS A 218 45.38 -22.26 -16.27
N VAL A 219 45.02 -22.12 -15.01
CA VAL A 219 44.83 -23.26 -14.07
C VAL A 219 43.35 -23.63 -14.04
N LYS A 220 43.05 -24.94 -13.98
CA LYS A 220 41.71 -25.47 -13.84
C LYS A 220 41.41 -25.70 -12.38
N HIS A 221 40.29 -25.15 -11.89
CA HIS A 221 39.79 -25.36 -10.53
C HIS A 221 38.41 -26.00 -10.58
N ASP A 222 38.23 -27.05 -9.81
CA ASP A 222 36.92 -27.64 -9.55
C ASP A 222 36.33 -26.94 -8.33
N TYR A 223 35.02 -26.67 -8.37
CA TYR A 223 34.28 -26.03 -7.26
C TYR A 223 32.88 -26.58 -7.18
N ASN A 224 32.28 -26.55 -6.00
CA ASN A 224 30.93 -27.04 -5.78
C ASN A 224 29.92 -25.93 -6.00
N ILE A 225 28.76 -26.31 -6.55
CA ILE A 225 27.61 -25.46 -6.81
C ILE A 225 26.42 -26.01 -6.05
N GLU A 226 25.75 -25.14 -5.30
CA GLU A 226 24.42 -25.40 -4.77
C GLU A 226 23.38 -24.98 -5.82
N ARG A 227 22.43 -25.92 -6.11
CA ARG A 227 21.27 -25.68 -6.95
C ARG A 227 20.02 -25.84 -6.13
N ARG A 228 19.18 -24.79 -6.13
CA ARG A 228 17.84 -24.78 -5.53
C ARG A 228 16.79 -24.62 -6.62
N LYS A 229 15.69 -25.37 -6.53
CA LYS A 229 14.55 -25.26 -7.46
C LYS A 229 13.25 -25.25 -6.67
N PHE A 230 12.39 -24.27 -6.98
CA PHE A 230 11.07 -24.10 -6.37
C PHE A 230 10.03 -23.96 -7.48
N ILE A 231 8.91 -24.65 -7.36
CA ILE A 231 7.85 -24.70 -8.36
C ILE A 231 6.50 -24.49 -7.69
N ILE A 232 5.70 -23.58 -8.23
CA ILE A 232 4.27 -23.43 -7.93
C ILE A 232 3.48 -23.78 -9.20
N HIS A 233 2.39 -24.53 -9.01
CA HIS A 233 1.46 -24.91 -10.06
C HIS A 233 0.08 -24.36 -9.77
N GLN A 234 -0.59 -23.78 -10.80
CA GLN A 234 -1.93 -23.21 -10.73
C GLN A 234 -2.06 -22.12 -9.65
N ALA A 235 -1.17 -21.12 -9.67
CA ALA A 235 -1.24 -19.97 -8.81
C ALA A 235 -2.39 -19.03 -9.25
N PRO A 236 -3.39 -18.76 -8.41
CA PRO A 236 -4.51 -17.88 -8.75
C PRO A 236 -4.06 -16.43 -8.93
N ALA A 237 -4.80 -15.66 -9.72
CA ALA A 237 -4.58 -14.23 -9.90
C ALA A 237 -4.84 -13.46 -8.59
N ILE A 238 -4.01 -12.44 -8.32
CA ILE A 238 -4.28 -11.46 -7.27
C ILE A 238 -4.23 -10.08 -7.88
N LYS A 239 -5.41 -9.43 -7.97
CA LYS A 239 -5.56 -8.11 -8.62
C LYS A 239 -5.40 -6.97 -7.61
N PRO A 240 -4.88 -5.80 -8.04
CA PRO A 240 -4.94 -4.59 -7.25
C PRO A 240 -6.39 -4.22 -6.92
N VAL A 241 -6.66 -3.91 -5.67
CA VAL A 241 -7.97 -3.45 -5.19
C VAL A 241 -7.79 -2.27 -4.26
N ALA A 242 -8.84 -1.45 -4.13
CA ALA A 242 -8.85 -0.36 -3.16
C ALA A 242 -8.64 -0.89 -1.72
N HIS A 243 -8.14 -0.04 -0.84
CA HIS A 243 -7.87 -0.40 0.56
C HIS A 243 -7.08 -1.72 0.69
N ALA A 244 -5.93 -1.76 0.04
CA ALA A 244 -4.92 -2.79 0.19
C ALA A 244 -3.52 -2.14 0.23
N THR A 245 -2.52 -2.86 0.71
CA THR A 245 -1.13 -2.48 0.52
C THR A 245 -0.70 -2.78 -0.92
N TYR A 246 0.57 -2.59 -1.24
CA TYR A 246 1.09 -2.96 -2.56
C TYR A 246 0.76 -4.42 -2.90
N VAL A 247 0.12 -4.65 -4.04
CA VAL A 247 -0.47 -5.96 -4.41
C VAL A 247 0.52 -7.12 -4.29
N GLN A 248 1.79 -6.89 -4.63
CA GLN A 248 2.82 -7.93 -4.53
C GLN A 248 3.11 -8.38 -3.08
N ASN A 249 2.63 -7.66 -2.06
CA ASN A 249 2.73 -8.12 -0.67
C ASN A 249 1.87 -9.35 -0.37
N TYR A 250 0.87 -9.59 -1.22
CA TYR A 250 -0.05 -10.73 -1.13
C TYR A 250 0.35 -11.88 -2.03
N PHE A 251 1.31 -11.70 -2.93
CA PHE A 251 1.79 -12.76 -3.83
C PHE A 251 2.57 -13.82 -3.07
N GLN A 252 2.41 -15.07 -3.51
CA GLN A 252 3.37 -16.10 -3.18
C GLN A 252 4.71 -15.75 -3.77
N ARG A 253 5.73 -15.56 -2.94
CA ARG A 253 7.07 -15.14 -3.38
C ARG A 253 8.18 -15.79 -2.56
N MET A 254 9.39 -15.81 -3.12
CA MET A 254 10.62 -16.19 -2.46
C MET A 254 11.49 -14.94 -2.28
N ASN A 255 11.73 -14.56 -1.02
CA ASN A 255 12.75 -13.57 -0.70
C ASN A 255 14.10 -14.29 -0.57
N ILE A 256 15.15 -13.72 -1.18
CA ILE A 256 16.49 -14.33 -1.24
C ILE A 256 17.48 -13.39 -0.56
N TYR A 257 18.03 -13.84 0.56
CA TYR A 257 18.96 -13.04 1.36
C TYR A 257 20.34 -13.65 1.33
N LEU A 258 21.35 -12.86 0.91
CA LEU A 258 22.76 -13.23 1.04
C LEU A 258 23.15 -13.13 2.53
N MET A 259 23.56 -14.24 3.12
CA MET A 259 23.89 -14.32 4.55
C MET A 259 25.39 -14.24 4.80
N GLU A 260 26.17 -15.00 4.02
CA GLU A 260 27.61 -15.10 4.20
C GLU A 260 28.34 -15.13 2.85
N VAL A 261 29.54 -14.63 2.85
CA VAL A 261 30.47 -14.67 1.71
C VAL A 261 31.82 -15.17 2.22
N ALA A 262 32.35 -16.23 1.61
CA ALA A 262 33.74 -16.64 1.78
C ALA A 262 34.55 -16.34 0.51
N PRO A 263 35.89 -16.22 0.60
CA PRO A 263 36.73 -16.09 -0.58
C PRO A 263 36.55 -17.28 -1.54
N PHE A 264 36.42 -16.99 -2.83
CA PHE A 264 36.30 -18.03 -3.84
C PHE A 264 37.68 -18.62 -4.16
N LEU A 265 37.85 -19.93 -3.96
CA LEU A 265 39.09 -20.71 -4.17
C LEU A 265 40.33 -20.31 -3.31
N ASN A 266 40.18 -19.40 -2.39
CA ASN A 266 41.24 -18.98 -1.47
C ASN A 266 40.89 -19.37 -0.03
N GLU A 267 41.89 -19.62 0.79
CA GLU A 267 41.70 -19.74 2.22
C GLU A 267 41.37 -18.36 2.81
N GLY A 268 40.33 -18.31 3.64
CA GLY A 268 39.93 -17.09 4.29
C GLY A 268 38.66 -17.31 5.12
N GLU A 269 38.39 -16.41 6.06
CA GLU A 269 37.22 -16.45 6.91
C GLU A 269 35.95 -16.14 6.14
N ARG A 270 34.82 -16.77 6.50
CA ARG A 270 33.50 -16.38 6.07
C ARG A 270 33.12 -15.07 6.73
N ILE A 271 32.63 -14.13 5.91
CA ILE A 271 32.16 -12.84 6.36
C ILE A 271 30.64 -12.87 6.33
N GLU A 272 30.02 -12.65 7.47
CA GLU A 272 28.57 -12.43 7.55
C GLU A 272 28.23 -11.05 6.96
N VAL A 273 27.21 -10.99 6.10
CA VAL A 273 26.82 -9.73 5.42
C VAL A 273 26.19 -8.75 6.41
N ALA A 274 25.34 -9.26 7.30
CA ALA A 274 24.86 -8.56 8.49
C ALA A 274 24.44 -9.62 9.52
N LYS A 275 25.00 -9.53 10.72
CA LYS A 275 24.70 -10.51 11.79
C LYS A 275 23.33 -10.27 12.39
N ASP A 276 23.07 -9.01 12.71
CA ASP A 276 21.89 -8.59 13.46
C ASP A 276 21.48 -7.16 13.10
N TRP A 277 20.43 -6.69 13.76
CA TRP A 277 19.92 -5.32 13.57
C TRP A 277 20.80 -4.26 14.21
N GLU A 278 21.63 -4.61 15.14
CA GLU A 278 22.62 -3.75 15.78
C GLU A 278 23.73 -3.37 14.78
N ASP A 279 24.18 -4.30 13.94
CA ASP A 279 25.11 -4.02 12.82
C ASP A 279 24.49 -3.04 11.81
N ILE A 280 23.23 -3.25 11.44
CA ILE A 280 22.49 -2.35 10.54
C ILE A 280 22.34 -0.97 11.18
N GLN A 281 22.08 -0.88 12.47
CA GLN A 281 22.00 0.39 13.20
C GLN A 281 23.34 1.12 13.16
N GLN A 282 24.46 0.45 13.47
CA GLN A 282 25.79 1.03 13.43
C GLN A 282 26.13 1.54 12.02
N TYR A 283 25.81 0.75 11.00
CA TYR A 283 25.96 1.16 9.60
C TYR A 283 25.19 2.44 9.30
N LEU A 284 23.90 2.51 9.64
CA LEU A 284 23.06 3.70 9.43
C LEU A 284 23.59 4.93 10.21
N ILE A 285 24.04 4.75 11.46
CA ILE A 285 24.63 5.83 12.27
C ILE A 285 25.93 6.35 11.63
N SER A 286 26.72 5.48 10.99
CA SER A 286 27.96 5.85 10.32
C SER A 286 27.76 6.64 9.01
N MET A 287 26.57 6.56 8.41
CA MET A 287 26.28 7.19 7.12
C MET A 287 26.15 8.71 7.22
N SER A 288 26.76 9.43 6.26
CA SER A 288 26.68 10.91 6.18
C SER A 288 25.25 11.41 6.01
N LYS A 289 24.43 10.70 5.23
CA LYS A 289 23.05 11.08 4.88
C LYS A 289 21.98 10.45 5.81
N PHE A 290 22.39 9.87 6.95
CA PHE A 290 21.51 9.35 7.99
C PHE A 290 22.01 9.73 9.38
N GLY A 291 22.87 8.92 10.01
CA GLY A 291 23.30 9.17 11.39
C GLY A 291 24.12 10.45 11.54
N LYS A 292 25.15 10.64 10.69
CA LYS A 292 25.94 11.87 10.73
C LYS A 292 25.16 13.12 10.38
N PHE A 293 24.06 13.00 9.64
CA PHE A 293 23.19 14.11 9.30
C PHE A 293 22.60 14.76 10.57
N TYR A 294 22.02 13.99 11.49
CA TYR A 294 21.39 14.53 12.68
C TYR A 294 22.32 14.66 13.90
N LEU A 295 23.49 13.96 13.88
CA LEU A 295 24.39 13.97 15.04
C LEU A 295 25.53 15.02 14.92
N ARG A 296 25.95 15.40 13.71
CA ARG A 296 27.21 16.16 13.52
C ARG A 296 27.03 17.66 13.32
N HIS A 297 26.01 18.15 12.73
CA HIS A 297 25.85 19.57 12.36
C HIS A 297 25.50 20.45 13.57
N GLN A 298 26.23 20.30 14.68
CA GLN A 298 25.91 20.93 15.96
C GLN A 298 25.74 22.45 15.87
N GLU A 299 26.70 23.15 15.25
CA GLU A 299 26.65 24.62 15.14
C GLU A 299 25.41 25.11 14.35
N GLU A 300 25.06 24.38 13.28
CA GLU A 300 23.90 24.68 12.47
C GLU A 300 22.60 24.44 13.27
N TYR A 301 22.49 23.31 13.96
CA TYR A 301 21.32 23.00 14.80
C TYR A 301 21.18 23.98 15.97
N GLU A 302 22.25 24.33 16.67
CA GLU A 302 22.21 25.31 17.76
C GLU A 302 21.80 26.71 17.26
N LYS A 303 22.27 27.12 16.06
CA LYS A 303 21.83 28.36 15.44
C LYS A 303 20.33 28.34 15.17
N LEU A 304 19.82 27.28 14.57
CA LEU A 304 18.39 27.11 14.28
C LEU A 304 17.55 27.07 15.57
N LEU A 305 17.99 26.37 16.62
CA LEU A 305 17.28 26.32 17.89
C LEU A 305 17.16 27.70 18.55
N ARG A 306 18.21 28.53 18.45
CA ARG A 306 18.14 29.95 18.91
C ARG A 306 17.16 30.77 18.06
N GLU A 307 17.14 30.59 16.74
CA GLU A 307 16.22 31.26 15.83
C GLU A 307 14.76 30.86 16.11
N ILE A 308 14.50 29.58 16.38
CA ILE A 308 13.17 29.05 16.73
C ILE A 308 12.73 29.50 18.15
N GLY A 309 13.70 29.86 19.01
CA GLY A 309 13.44 30.20 20.41
C GLY A 309 13.20 29.00 21.29
N VAL A 310 13.89 27.87 21.01
CA VAL A 310 13.84 26.65 21.82
C VAL A 310 14.76 26.81 23.02
N THR A 311 14.22 26.62 24.22
CA THR A 311 14.96 26.84 25.49
C THR A 311 14.98 25.62 26.43
N ALA A 312 14.12 24.65 26.21
CA ALA A 312 13.99 23.43 27.00
C ALA A 312 13.48 22.25 26.15
N ALA A 313 13.68 21.04 26.66
CA ALA A 313 13.18 19.82 26.02
C ALA A 313 11.76 19.48 26.55
N ASP A 314 10.78 20.26 26.20
CA ASP A 314 9.37 20.11 26.58
C ASP A 314 8.43 20.11 25.35
N GLU A 315 7.16 19.84 25.57
CA GLU A 315 6.17 19.66 24.49
C GLU A 315 5.96 20.96 23.68
N GLU A 316 5.96 22.13 24.33
CA GLU A 316 5.81 23.43 23.67
C GLU A 316 6.98 23.68 22.70
N ASN A 317 8.20 23.43 23.15
CA ASN A 317 9.39 23.61 22.31
C ASN A 317 9.49 22.55 21.21
N LEU A 318 9.01 21.32 21.42
CA LEU A 318 8.90 20.33 20.37
C LEU A 318 7.90 20.78 19.28
N GLN A 319 6.77 21.37 19.70
CA GLN A 319 5.78 21.93 18.77
C GLN A 319 6.41 23.06 17.92
N LYS A 320 7.20 23.96 18.52
CA LYS A 320 7.92 25.03 17.79
C LYS A 320 8.89 24.44 16.75
N ILE A 321 9.64 23.40 17.09
CA ILE A 321 10.53 22.70 16.14
C ILE A 321 9.73 22.11 14.97
N TYR A 322 8.64 21.42 15.28
CA TYR A 322 7.75 20.80 14.29
C TYR A 322 7.17 21.84 13.32
N GLU A 323 6.58 22.90 13.86
CA GLU A 323 5.97 23.98 13.07
C GLU A 323 7.00 24.70 12.21
N TYR A 324 8.17 25.02 12.75
CA TYR A 324 9.23 25.66 11.98
C TYR A 324 9.61 24.84 10.75
N VAL A 325 9.92 23.54 10.93
CA VAL A 325 10.35 22.71 9.81
C VAL A 325 9.23 22.51 8.78
N THR A 326 8.00 22.23 9.23
CA THR A 326 6.86 21.96 8.33
C THR A 326 6.40 23.20 7.55
N GLN A 327 6.65 24.43 8.07
CA GLN A 327 6.32 25.69 7.39
C GLN A 327 7.42 26.12 6.43
N HIS A 328 8.69 25.79 6.69
CA HIS A 328 9.82 26.24 5.89
C HIS A 328 10.21 25.27 4.78
N VAL A 329 9.89 23.98 4.91
CA VAL A 329 10.31 22.93 3.96
C VAL A 329 9.11 22.22 3.36
N ARG A 330 8.99 22.28 2.04
CA ARG A 330 7.98 21.54 1.30
C ARG A 330 8.46 20.11 1.02
N TRP A 331 7.60 19.13 1.29
CA TRP A 331 7.83 17.75 0.91
C TRP A 331 7.65 17.53 -0.61
N ASN A 332 8.62 16.87 -1.24
CA ASN A 332 8.62 16.57 -2.68
C ASN A 332 7.88 15.27 -3.06
N ASN A 333 7.03 14.77 -2.20
CA ASN A 333 6.24 13.53 -2.36
C ASN A 333 7.09 12.25 -2.50
N LYS A 334 8.36 12.26 -2.05
CA LYS A 334 9.23 11.07 -2.08
C LYS A 334 9.50 10.58 -0.67
N PHE A 335 9.00 9.40 -0.35
CA PHE A 335 9.45 8.66 0.83
C PHE A 335 10.84 8.10 0.57
N ARG A 336 11.79 8.36 1.49
CA ARG A 336 13.16 7.88 1.45
C ARG A 336 13.66 7.56 2.85
N LEU A 337 14.56 6.57 2.94
CA LEU A 337 15.29 6.26 4.16
C LEU A 337 16.46 7.23 4.37
N ILE A 338 17.04 7.73 3.30
CA ILE A 338 18.30 8.48 3.26
C ILE A 338 18.04 9.91 2.78
N ALA A 339 18.64 10.88 3.47
CA ALA A 339 18.58 12.28 3.09
C ALA A 339 19.29 12.56 1.75
N ARG A 340 18.80 13.56 1.02
CA ARG A 340 19.45 14.09 -0.18
C ARG A 340 20.38 15.25 0.17
N ALA A 341 19.96 16.13 1.06
CA ALA A 341 20.74 17.26 1.55
C ALA A 341 21.98 16.81 2.34
N ASP A 342 23.03 17.64 2.38
CA ASP A 342 24.23 17.36 3.16
C ASP A 342 24.06 17.74 4.64
N GLY A 343 23.15 18.68 4.94
CA GLY A 343 22.85 19.15 6.28
C GLY A 343 21.55 19.95 6.37
N PRO A 344 21.14 20.40 7.58
CA PRO A 344 19.90 21.13 7.79
C PRO A 344 19.88 22.49 7.08
N SER A 345 21.01 23.21 6.99
CA SER A 345 21.10 24.51 6.32
C SER A 345 20.82 24.39 4.81
N GLU A 346 21.42 23.41 4.13
CA GLU A 346 21.13 23.16 2.71
C GLU A 346 19.64 22.84 2.48
N LEU A 347 19.01 22.06 3.36
CA LEU A 347 17.60 21.75 3.24
C LEU A 347 16.74 23.02 3.35
N LEU A 348 17.01 23.86 4.36
CA LEU A 348 16.25 25.08 4.60
C LEU A 348 16.46 26.12 3.49
N ASP A 349 17.66 26.24 2.92
CA ASP A 349 17.94 27.09 1.76
C ASP A 349 17.15 26.63 0.52
N ARG A 350 17.09 25.34 0.31
CA ARG A 350 16.36 24.74 -0.84
C ARG A 350 14.85 24.78 -0.66
N ARG A 351 14.35 24.77 0.58
CA ARG A 351 12.91 24.72 0.92
C ARG A 351 12.16 23.53 0.29
N ASP A 352 12.85 22.50 -0.12
CA ASP A 352 12.31 21.30 -0.77
C ASP A 352 13.14 20.07 -0.40
N GLY A 353 12.50 19.03 0.13
CA GLY A 353 13.17 17.81 0.58
C GLY A 353 12.32 16.54 0.46
N ASN A 354 12.99 15.39 0.52
CA ASN A 354 12.32 14.11 0.70
C ASN A 354 11.95 13.89 2.18
N SER A 355 11.25 12.80 2.51
CA SER A 355 10.83 12.51 3.89
C SER A 355 12.01 12.39 4.85
N ALA A 356 13.15 11.83 4.41
CA ALA A 356 14.34 11.72 5.26
C ALA A 356 15.02 13.07 5.51
N ASP A 357 15.11 13.93 4.48
CA ASP A 357 15.64 15.29 4.67
C ASP A 357 14.89 16.02 5.80
N ILE A 358 13.56 15.99 5.76
CA ILE A 358 12.68 16.68 6.71
C ILE A 358 12.76 16.04 8.10
N ASN A 359 12.55 14.73 8.16
CA ASN A 359 12.42 14.03 9.42
C ASN A 359 13.75 13.90 10.18
N LEU A 360 14.88 13.74 9.47
CA LEU A 360 16.20 13.76 10.10
C LEU A 360 16.58 15.17 10.57
N THR A 361 16.09 16.24 9.93
CA THR A 361 16.25 17.61 10.45
C THR A 361 15.49 17.80 11.76
N ILE A 362 14.23 17.33 11.85
CA ILE A 362 13.48 17.36 13.11
C ILE A 362 14.19 16.52 14.19
N LEU A 363 14.68 15.33 13.83
CA LEU A 363 15.45 14.47 14.73
C LEU A 363 16.70 15.19 15.26
N GLY A 364 17.45 15.88 14.38
CA GLY A 364 18.65 16.63 14.76
C GLY A 364 18.32 17.82 15.67
N LEU A 365 17.32 18.62 15.33
CA LEU A 365 16.86 19.72 16.19
C LEU A 365 16.45 19.22 17.58
N ALA A 366 15.65 18.14 17.64
CA ALA A 366 15.23 17.55 18.91
C ALA A 366 16.43 16.99 19.70
N HIS A 367 17.35 16.28 19.04
CA HIS A 367 18.55 15.75 19.67
C HIS A 367 19.42 16.86 20.30
N HIS A 368 19.73 17.91 19.55
CA HIS A 368 20.55 19.03 20.01
C HIS A 368 19.83 19.96 21.01
N ALA A 369 18.49 19.91 21.06
CA ALA A 369 17.71 20.55 22.12
C ALA A 369 17.63 19.74 23.42
N GLY A 370 18.24 18.54 23.45
CA GLY A 370 18.28 17.69 24.65
C GLY A 370 17.10 16.73 24.81
N PHE A 371 16.25 16.55 23.81
CA PHE A 371 15.20 15.52 23.84
C PHE A 371 15.79 14.12 23.73
N ASN A 372 15.13 13.16 24.38
CA ASN A 372 15.38 11.74 24.11
C ASN A 372 14.73 11.37 22.78
N ALA A 373 15.48 11.61 21.69
CA ALA A 373 15.05 11.46 20.30
C ALA A 373 15.86 10.37 19.60
N THR A 374 15.18 9.43 18.97
CA THR A 374 15.78 8.27 18.29
C THR A 374 15.10 8.00 16.96
N PRO A 375 15.79 7.46 15.95
CA PRO A 375 15.18 7.18 14.65
C PRO A 375 14.34 5.90 14.68
N TYR A 376 13.24 5.94 13.95
CA TYR A 376 12.40 4.80 13.56
C TYR A 376 12.42 4.66 12.06
N ILE A 377 12.59 3.43 11.55
CA ILE A 377 12.55 3.13 10.12
C ILE A 377 11.45 2.13 9.79
N SER A 378 10.81 2.30 8.63
CA SER A 378 9.75 1.38 8.17
C SER A 378 9.67 1.28 6.65
N SER A 379 8.94 0.26 6.20
CA SER A 379 8.38 0.19 4.86
C SER A 379 7.25 1.20 4.70
N ILE A 380 6.74 1.33 3.48
CA ILE A 380 5.51 2.07 3.20
C ILE A 380 4.51 1.18 2.46
N ARG A 381 3.22 1.45 2.64
CA ARG A 381 2.11 0.64 2.10
C ARG A 381 2.14 0.46 0.57
N GLN A 382 2.67 1.44 -0.16
CA GLN A 382 2.74 1.46 -1.62
C GLN A 382 3.98 0.76 -2.20
N LYS A 383 4.74 0.07 -1.36
CA LYS A 383 5.99 -0.62 -1.72
C LYS A 383 6.00 -2.03 -1.13
N PRO A 384 6.92 -2.90 -1.58
CA PRO A 384 7.16 -4.16 -0.89
C PRO A 384 7.42 -3.93 0.60
N LEU A 385 6.80 -4.77 1.44
CA LEU A 385 6.99 -4.70 2.88
C LEU A 385 8.23 -5.47 3.29
N ALA A 386 9.09 -4.83 4.07
CA ALA A 386 10.29 -5.44 4.60
C ALA A 386 9.97 -6.66 5.49
N ASN A 387 10.88 -7.63 5.51
CA ASN A 387 10.83 -8.71 6.47
C ASN A 387 11.56 -8.32 7.75
N PRO A 388 10.84 -8.07 8.86
CA PRO A 388 11.49 -7.59 10.08
C PRO A 388 12.39 -8.64 10.76
N ASN A 389 12.32 -9.90 10.34
CA ASN A 389 13.12 -10.98 10.91
C ASN A 389 14.54 -11.07 10.29
N PHE A 390 14.79 -10.37 9.17
CA PHE A 390 16.09 -10.36 8.52
C PHE A 390 16.75 -8.98 8.65
N PRO A 391 18.02 -8.89 9.07
CA PRO A 391 18.76 -7.65 9.20
C PRO A 391 19.19 -7.15 7.81
N THR A 392 18.29 -6.44 7.13
CA THR A 392 18.51 -5.84 5.80
C THR A 392 17.77 -4.53 5.69
N LEU A 393 18.32 -3.59 4.91
CA LEU A 393 17.66 -2.32 4.59
C LEU A 393 16.78 -2.39 3.33
N THR A 394 16.77 -3.53 2.65
CA THR A 394 15.87 -3.76 1.51
C THR A 394 14.43 -3.57 1.97
N ASP A 395 13.65 -2.82 1.19
CA ASP A 395 12.25 -2.50 1.48
C ASP A 395 11.98 -1.56 2.68
N TYR A 396 13.02 -0.98 3.29
CA TYR A 396 12.86 0.16 4.22
C TYR A 396 12.95 1.47 3.44
N HIS A 397 11.86 2.24 3.44
CA HIS A 397 11.71 3.42 2.58
C HIS A 397 11.45 4.71 3.34
N TYR A 398 11.36 4.65 4.67
CA TYR A 398 10.93 5.76 5.49
C TYR A 398 11.70 5.80 6.80
N VAL A 399 11.96 7.02 7.28
CA VAL A 399 12.53 7.31 8.60
C VAL A 399 11.75 8.45 9.25
N CYS A 400 11.52 8.35 10.57
CA CYS A 400 11.01 9.46 11.37
C CYS A 400 11.57 9.42 12.81
N PRO A 401 11.56 10.54 13.53
CA PRO A 401 11.87 10.57 14.96
C PRO A 401 10.83 9.85 15.79
N ILE A 402 11.29 9.14 16.82
CA ILE A 402 10.52 8.85 18.02
C ILE A 402 11.10 9.70 19.14
N ILE A 403 10.27 10.52 19.77
CA ILE A 403 10.66 11.38 20.85
C ILE A 403 9.92 10.94 22.13
N SER A 404 10.68 10.79 23.23
CA SER A 404 10.11 10.42 24.52
C SER A 404 9.91 11.67 25.37
N ILE A 405 8.66 11.99 25.70
CA ILE A 405 8.27 13.10 26.58
C ILE A 405 7.32 12.55 27.65
N ASN A 406 7.57 12.85 28.91
CA ASN A 406 6.72 12.44 30.04
C ASN A 406 6.42 10.92 30.07
N GLY A 407 7.39 10.10 29.64
CA GLY A 407 7.24 8.64 29.56
C GLY A 407 6.44 8.13 28.35
N GLN A 408 5.90 9.01 27.54
CA GLN A 408 5.20 8.67 26.29
C GLN A 408 6.13 8.78 25.08
N ARG A 409 5.95 7.89 24.12
CA ARG A 409 6.66 7.90 22.84
C ARG A 409 5.78 8.52 21.76
N ILE A 410 6.28 9.58 21.14
CA ILE A 410 5.59 10.31 20.07
C ILE A 410 6.38 10.09 18.76
N PHE A 411 5.70 9.61 17.73
CA PHE A 411 6.24 9.56 16.37
C PHE A 411 6.06 10.93 15.72
N ILE A 412 7.09 11.46 15.06
CA ILE A 412 7.02 12.76 14.42
C ILE A 412 7.23 12.63 12.91
N ASP A 413 6.30 13.15 12.12
CA ASP A 413 6.43 13.26 10.68
C ASP A 413 6.21 14.70 10.22
N GLY A 414 7.27 15.32 9.69
CA GLY A 414 7.25 16.71 9.22
C GLY A 414 6.89 16.87 7.73
N THR A 415 6.37 15.85 7.05
CA THR A 415 6.10 15.92 5.62
C THR A 415 4.88 16.78 5.24
N SER A 416 4.13 17.30 6.22
CA SER A 416 2.99 18.17 5.94
C SER A 416 2.66 19.09 7.11
N PRO A 417 2.43 20.39 6.87
CA PRO A 417 1.96 21.33 7.90
C PRO A 417 0.49 21.12 8.30
N TYR A 418 -0.26 20.29 7.57
CA TYR A 418 -1.68 20.03 7.84
C TYR A 418 -1.92 18.84 8.77
N ARG A 419 -0.85 18.17 9.22
CA ARG A 419 -0.91 17.00 10.09
C ARG A 419 -0.69 17.40 11.54
N THR A 420 -1.42 16.77 12.44
CA THR A 420 -1.20 16.92 13.88
C THR A 420 0.14 16.30 14.27
N MET A 421 0.92 16.97 15.11
CA MET A 421 2.14 16.38 15.66
C MET A 421 1.79 15.08 16.43
N GLY A 422 2.55 14.04 16.19
CA GLY A 422 2.27 12.70 16.75
C GLY A 422 1.50 11.76 15.82
N GLU A 423 1.03 12.24 14.67
CA GLU A 423 0.38 11.43 13.65
C GLU A 423 1.32 11.11 12.48
N LEU A 424 1.33 9.88 12.03
CA LEU A 424 2.09 9.45 10.86
C LEU A 424 1.23 9.44 9.59
N PRO A 425 1.84 9.61 8.40
CA PRO A 425 1.15 9.39 7.13
C PRO A 425 0.53 7.99 7.06
N LEU A 426 -0.67 7.87 6.47
CA LEU A 426 -1.30 6.57 6.21
C LEU A 426 -0.36 5.62 5.46
N ALA A 427 0.49 6.14 4.58
CA ALA A 427 1.52 5.37 3.90
C ALA A 427 2.44 4.58 4.85
N CYS A 428 2.62 5.05 6.09
CA CYS A 428 3.42 4.40 7.12
C CYS A 428 2.62 3.41 7.98
N GLY A 429 1.32 3.22 7.71
CA GLY A 429 0.43 2.26 8.37
C GLY A 429 0.77 0.82 7.99
N VAL A 430 1.93 0.35 8.42
CA VAL A 430 2.43 -1.02 8.22
C VAL A 430 2.48 -1.77 9.55
N ASN A 431 2.56 -3.10 9.49
CA ASN A 431 2.47 -3.92 10.72
C ASN A 431 3.68 -3.77 11.65
N ALA A 432 4.87 -3.50 11.10
CA ALA A 432 6.09 -3.42 11.89
C ALA A 432 7.14 -2.53 11.21
N GLY A 433 7.95 -1.87 12.04
CA GLY A 433 9.17 -1.19 11.66
C GLY A 433 10.21 -1.37 12.75
N LYS A 434 11.36 -0.73 12.60
CA LYS A 434 12.50 -0.84 13.52
C LYS A 434 12.74 0.48 14.24
N HIS A 435 12.65 0.44 15.55
CA HIS A 435 13.06 1.52 16.43
C HIS A 435 14.54 1.34 16.77
N LEU A 436 15.37 2.23 16.27
CA LEU A 436 16.82 2.17 16.39
C LEU A 436 17.28 2.75 17.73
N THR A 437 17.06 2.01 18.81
CA THR A 437 17.48 2.36 20.18
C THR A 437 18.70 1.57 20.59
N GLN A 438 19.48 2.10 21.54
CA GLN A 438 20.54 1.35 22.19
C GLN A 438 20.07 0.83 23.56
N PRO A 439 20.54 -0.33 24.03
CA PRO A 439 21.49 -1.22 23.36
C PRO A 439 20.88 -2.16 22.31
N GLN A 440 19.57 -2.16 22.13
CA GLN A 440 18.88 -3.12 21.22
C GLN A 440 17.94 -2.43 20.28
N VAL A 441 17.95 -2.86 19.01
CA VAL A 441 16.95 -2.48 18.02
C VAL A 441 15.63 -3.21 18.29
N LYS A 442 14.52 -2.45 18.36
CA LYS A 442 13.19 -3.01 18.70
C LYS A 442 12.28 -3.02 17.47
N THR A 443 11.57 -4.12 17.27
CA THR A 443 10.47 -4.17 16.30
C THR A 443 9.21 -3.63 16.97
N ILE A 444 8.63 -2.56 16.39
CA ILE A 444 7.43 -1.92 16.93
C ILE A 444 6.43 -1.60 15.82
N LYS A 445 5.15 -1.58 16.16
CA LYS A 445 4.08 -1.10 15.26
C LYS A 445 4.02 0.43 15.32
N PRO A 446 3.94 1.13 14.19
CA PRO A 446 3.75 2.58 14.18
C PRO A 446 2.35 2.96 14.65
N ILE A 447 2.22 4.15 15.22
CA ILE A 447 0.95 4.76 15.61
C ILE A 447 0.55 5.76 14.52
N ILE A 448 -0.61 5.54 13.90
CA ILE A 448 -1.13 6.38 12.81
C ILE A 448 -2.04 7.51 13.33
N GLY A 449 -2.21 7.63 14.63
CA GLY A 449 -3.11 8.60 15.25
C GLY A 449 -4.54 8.07 15.35
N ARG A 450 -5.54 8.97 15.33
CA ARG A 450 -6.97 8.61 15.45
C ARG A 450 -7.55 7.87 14.24
N GLY A 451 -6.82 7.79 13.13
CA GLY A 451 -7.35 7.20 11.91
C GLY A 451 -8.33 8.11 11.19
N TYR A 452 -9.35 7.52 10.56
CA TYR A 452 -10.43 8.26 9.90
C TYR A 452 -11.51 8.56 10.93
N PHE A 453 -11.61 9.80 11.37
CA PHE A 453 -12.62 10.23 12.34
C PHE A 453 -13.45 11.37 11.78
N MET A 454 -14.79 11.19 11.76
CA MET A 454 -15.74 12.22 11.37
C MET A 454 -17.05 12.09 12.13
N GLU A 455 -17.50 13.20 12.72
CA GLU A 455 -18.86 13.36 13.20
C GLU A 455 -19.58 14.45 12.38
N GLN A 456 -20.81 14.18 11.98
CA GLN A 456 -21.68 15.11 11.29
C GLN A 456 -22.94 15.35 12.10
N SER A 457 -23.32 16.60 12.29
CA SER A 457 -24.64 16.98 12.83
C SER A 457 -25.34 17.85 11.80
N THR A 458 -26.54 17.45 11.42
CA THR A 458 -27.38 18.15 10.43
C THR A 458 -28.66 18.62 11.08
N GLN A 459 -28.85 19.94 11.12
CA GLN A 459 -30.11 20.57 11.49
C GLN A 459 -30.90 20.84 10.21
N ILE A 460 -32.12 20.31 10.15
CA ILE A 460 -33.05 20.54 9.03
C ILE A 460 -34.17 21.41 9.55
N SER A 461 -34.52 22.45 8.80
CA SER A 461 -35.65 23.33 9.11
C SER A 461 -36.46 23.60 7.85
N THR A 462 -37.73 23.96 8.01
CA THR A 462 -38.58 24.35 6.88
C THR A 462 -39.52 25.51 7.29
N GLU A 463 -39.63 26.52 6.41
CA GLU A 463 -40.57 27.60 6.56
C GLU A 463 -41.91 27.31 5.87
N ASN A 464 -41.87 26.50 4.79
CA ASN A 464 -43.05 26.24 3.95
C ASN A 464 -42.96 24.86 3.33
N GLN A 465 -42.99 23.80 3.88
CA GLN A 465 -43.06 22.39 3.39
C GLN A 465 -42.46 22.08 1.99
N ARG A 466 -42.06 23.10 1.23
CA ARG A 466 -41.44 22.99 -0.11
C ARG A 466 -39.96 23.27 -0.10
N ARG A 467 -39.51 24.17 0.83
CA ARG A 467 -38.10 24.57 0.96
C ARG A 467 -37.57 24.12 2.30
N PHE A 468 -36.50 23.37 2.27
CA PHE A 468 -35.79 22.87 3.43
C PHE A 468 -34.42 23.52 3.51
N SER A 469 -34.11 24.11 4.66
CA SER A 469 -32.78 24.66 4.97
C SER A 469 -32.02 23.64 5.80
N TYR A 470 -30.80 23.40 5.40
CA TYR A 470 -29.87 22.45 6.02
C TYR A 470 -28.68 23.21 6.59
N LYS A 471 -28.33 22.90 7.82
CA LYS A 471 -27.08 23.32 8.44
C LYS A 471 -26.31 22.09 8.87
N ASN A 472 -25.25 21.76 8.13
CA ASN A 472 -24.36 20.66 8.41
C ASN A 472 -23.14 21.15 9.16
N GLU A 473 -22.86 20.57 10.32
CA GLU A 473 -21.62 20.76 11.07
C GLU A 473 -20.82 19.47 11.04
N TYR A 474 -19.57 19.54 10.57
CA TYR A 474 -18.62 18.42 10.56
C TYR A 474 -17.52 18.67 11.58
N ILE A 475 -17.20 17.67 12.36
CA ILE A 475 -16.03 17.60 13.22
C ILE A 475 -15.15 16.47 12.68
N SER A 476 -13.92 16.80 12.30
CA SER A 476 -12.98 15.84 11.73
C SER A 476 -11.67 15.85 12.49
N GLU A 477 -11.08 14.67 12.69
CA GLU A 477 -9.77 14.48 13.30
C GLU A 477 -8.94 13.47 12.50
N GLY A 478 -7.67 13.32 12.82
CA GLY A 478 -6.77 12.34 12.21
C GLY A 478 -6.63 12.50 10.70
N ILE A 479 -6.70 11.39 10.00
CA ILE A 479 -6.54 11.34 8.53
C ILE A 479 -7.63 12.17 7.83
N THR A 480 -8.86 12.12 8.29
CA THR A 480 -9.97 12.90 7.71
C THR A 480 -9.71 14.40 7.80
N ALA A 481 -9.30 14.90 8.97
CA ALA A 481 -8.97 16.32 9.15
C ALA A 481 -7.77 16.74 8.29
N TYR A 482 -6.74 15.90 8.23
CA TYR A 482 -5.57 16.12 7.38
C TYR A 482 -5.94 16.27 5.90
N GLU A 483 -6.74 15.33 5.35
CA GLU A 483 -7.13 15.35 3.94
C GLU A 483 -8.00 16.56 3.60
N ARG A 484 -8.93 16.95 4.51
CA ARG A 484 -9.79 18.11 4.35
C ARG A 484 -9.01 19.42 4.42
N ARG A 485 -8.10 19.60 5.41
CA ARG A 485 -7.22 20.76 5.51
C ARG A 485 -6.38 20.95 4.26
N LYS A 486 -5.72 19.86 3.83
CA LYS A 486 -4.88 19.86 2.62
C LYS A 486 -5.67 20.23 1.38
N HIS A 487 -6.84 19.61 1.15
CA HIS A 487 -7.66 19.88 -0.01
C HIS A 487 -8.20 21.32 -0.01
N ARG A 488 -8.63 21.82 1.14
CA ARG A 488 -9.11 23.20 1.29
C ARG A 488 -8.01 24.23 1.04
N SER A 489 -6.79 23.97 1.49
CA SER A 489 -5.64 24.84 1.27
C SER A 489 -5.15 24.82 -0.19
N GLU A 490 -5.11 23.66 -0.83
CA GLU A 490 -4.65 23.55 -2.23
C GLU A 490 -5.67 24.05 -3.25
N LYS A 491 -6.98 24.03 -2.92
CA LYS A 491 -8.07 24.40 -3.83
C LYS A 491 -9.16 25.21 -3.14
N PRO A 492 -8.83 26.40 -2.59
CA PRO A 492 -9.78 27.15 -1.76
C PRO A 492 -11.03 27.63 -2.53
N GLN A 493 -10.90 27.97 -3.83
CA GLN A 493 -12.00 28.44 -4.64
C GLN A 493 -12.94 27.33 -5.13
N ASN A 494 -12.47 26.09 -5.17
CA ASN A 494 -13.20 24.92 -5.66
C ASN A 494 -13.50 23.91 -4.55
N TYR A 495 -13.34 24.31 -3.29
CA TYR A 495 -13.64 23.43 -2.17
C TYR A 495 -15.17 23.26 -2.09
N GLN A 496 -15.64 22.24 -2.76
CA GLN A 496 -17.00 21.73 -2.64
C GLN A 496 -16.90 20.36 -2.00
N ILE A 497 -17.82 20.05 -1.12
CA ILE A 497 -17.99 18.66 -0.67
C ILE A 497 -18.56 17.91 -1.89
N LYS A 498 -17.65 17.32 -2.67
CA LYS A 498 -17.97 16.71 -3.98
C LYS A 498 -18.82 15.45 -3.90
N LYS A 499 -19.19 14.99 -2.70
CA LYS A 499 -19.66 13.63 -2.48
C LYS A 499 -21.01 13.51 -1.78
N TRP A 500 -21.77 14.59 -1.71
CA TRP A 500 -23.10 14.53 -1.17
C TRP A 500 -24.04 13.83 -2.14
N THR A 501 -24.76 12.84 -1.67
CA THR A 501 -25.95 12.30 -2.34
C THR A 501 -27.12 13.27 -2.13
N ILE A 502 -27.01 14.50 -2.68
CA ILE A 502 -28.09 15.48 -2.67
C ILE A 502 -28.72 15.52 -4.06
N PRO A 503 -30.06 15.69 -4.18
CA PRO A 503 -30.71 15.91 -5.46
C PRO A 503 -30.10 17.12 -6.20
N HIS A 504 -30.13 17.13 -7.50
CA HIS A 504 -29.47 18.09 -8.38
C HIS A 504 -29.85 19.57 -8.18
N PHE A 505 -30.68 19.91 -7.21
CA PHE A 505 -31.24 21.25 -7.00
C PHE A 505 -31.01 21.74 -5.56
N PHE A 506 -29.76 22.05 -5.21
CA PHE A 506 -29.47 22.71 -3.94
C PHE A 506 -28.72 24.02 -4.17
N THR A 507 -28.97 25.01 -3.30
CA THR A 507 -28.26 26.28 -3.31
C THR A 507 -27.41 26.39 -2.06
N ILE A 508 -26.07 26.53 -2.22
CA ILE A 508 -25.18 26.76 -1.08
C ILE A 508 -25.33 28.21 -0.61
N ILE A 509 -25.63 28.37 0.66
CA ILE A 509 -25.77 29.66 1.33
C ILE A 509 -24.46 30.06 1.97
N SER A 510 -23.83 29.19 2.70
CA SER A 510 -22.56 29.46 3.36
C SER A 510 -21.67 28.20 3.47
N ASN A 511 -20.34 28.45 3.48
CA ASN A 511 -19.32 27.42 3.68
C ASN A 511 -18.16 28.05 4.47
N ARG A 512 -17.97 27.64 5.71
CA ARG A 512 -16.91 28.15 6.59
C ARG A 512 -16.21 27.01 7.32
N ALA A 513 -14.92 27.23 7.63
CA ALA A 513 -14.12 26.32 8.43
C ALA A 513 -13.52 27.06 9.62
N LEU A 514 -13.45 26.36 10.74
CA LEU A 514 -12.78 26.78 11.97
C LEU A 514 -11.60 25.82 12.22
N ASN A 515 -10.54 26.32 12.84
CA ASN A 515 -9.33 25.55 13.19
C ASN A 515 -8.59 25.00 11.94
N LEU A 516 -8.70 25.68 10.80
CA LEU A 516 -8.02 25.25 9.57
C LEU A 516 -6.49 25.22 9.76
N GLU A 517 -5.93 26.23 10.42
CA GLU A 517 -4.49 26.39 10.70
C GLU A 517 -4.08 25.79 12.06
N LYS A 518 -5.05 25.59 12.96
CA LYS A 518 -4.81 25.02 14.29
C LYS A 518 -4.90 23.50 14.22
N VAL A 519 -3.84 22.87 13.69
CA VAL A 519 -3.85 21.43 13.37
C VAL A 519 -4.00 20.52 14.58
N GLN A 520 -3.69 21.01 15.80
CA GLN A 520 -3.87 20.28 17.06
C GLN A 520 -5.33 20.23 17.53
N GLU A 521 -6.18 21.13 17.02
CA GLU A 521 -7.61 21.16 17.34
C GLU A 521 -8.41 20.42 16.26
N PRO A 522 -9.56 19.82 16.60
CA PRO A 522 -10.45 19.23 15.58
C PRO A 522 -10.81 20.25 14.50
N LEU A 523 -10.78 19.85 13.24
CA LEU A 523 -11.29 20.67 12.15
C LEU A 523 -12.82 20.70 12.23
N LYS A 524 -13.39 21.90 12.33
CA LYS A 524 -14.83 22.10 12.28
C LYS A 524 -15.23 22.81 10.98
N GLU A 525 -16.15 22.23 10.23
CA GLU A 525 -16.67 22.80 8.98
C GLU A 525 -18.18 22.94 9.08
N ILE A 526 -18.69 24.05 8.59
CA ILE A 526 -20.13 24.38 8.62
C ILE A 526 -20.56 24.72 7.20
N PHE A 527 -21.59 23.99 6.72
CA PHE A 527 -22.20 24.20 5.41
C PHE A 527 -23.68 24.46 5.60
N GLU A 528 -24.15 25.57 5.04
CA GLU A 528 -25.56 25.92 5.02
C GLU A 528 -26.03 25.92 3.56
N PHE A 529 -27.11 25.23 3.29
CA PHE A 529 -27.68 25.12 1.95
C PHE A 529 -29.19 24.93 2.01
N GLU A 530 -29.87 25.21 0.91
CA GLU A 530 -31.29 25.02 0.74
C GLU A 530 -31.58 24.03 -0.38
N VAL A 531 -32.63 23.24 -0.16
CA VAL A 531 -33.20 22.31 -1.14
C VAL A 531 -34.65 22.71 -1.36
N GLU A 532 -35.04 22.92 -2.62
CA GLU A 532 -36.43 23.15 -3.01
C GLU A 532 -36.95 21.89 -3.70
N GLU A 533 -38.06 21.33 -3.19
CA GLU A 533 -38.64 20.12 -3.75
C GLU A 533 -39.40 20.47 -5.04
N ALA A 534 -38.91 19.95 -6.18
CA ALA A 534 -39.51 20.21 -7.49
C ALA A 534 -40.89 19.60 -7.66
N ASP A 535 -41.12 18.41 -7.06
CA ASP A 535 -42.34 17.62 -7.17
C ASP A 535 -43.07 17.57 -5.82
N TYR A 536 -43.44 18.73 -5.27
CA TYR A 536 -44.18 18.82 -4.01
C TYR A 536 -45.59 18.23 -4.13
N HIS A 537 -45.85 17.20 -3.38
CA HIS A 537 -47.20 16.66 -3.18
C HIS A 537 -47.69 16.96 -1.76
N SER A 538 -48.84 17.61 -1.61
CA SER A 538 -49.40 17.97 -0.30
C SER A 538 -49.69 16.78 0.63
N GLU A 539 -49.72 15.55 0.12
CA GLU A 539 -49.96 14.33 0.86
C GLU A 539 -48.70 13.64 1.38
N GLN A 540 -47.51 14.00 0.80
CA GLN A 540 -46.22 13.40 1.14
C GLN A 540 -45.08 14.42 1.02
N ILE A 541 -44.15 14.36 1.96
CA ILE A 541 -42.88 15.12 1.95
C ILE A 541 -41.73 14.15 1.97
N ASN A 542 -40.74 14.33 1.07
CA ASN A 542 -39.52 13.55 1.01
C ASN A 542 -38.37 14.41 1.50
N ILE A 543 -37.73 14.04 2.59
CA ILE A 543 -36.57 14.73 3.15
C ILE A 543 -35.32 13.93 2.82
N PHE A 544 -34.44 14.52 2.04
CA PHE A 544 -33.18 13.89 1.67
C PHE A 544 -32.12 14.05 2.76
N LEU A 545 -31.29 13.01 2.96
CA LEU A 545 -30.23 13.00 3.93
C LEU A 545 -28.89 13.23 3.24
N PRO A 546 -28.20 14.36 3.48
CA PRO A 546 -26.88 14.61 2.92
C PRO A 546 -25.86 13.69 3.61
N VAL A 547 -25.32 12.71 2.89
CA VAL A 547 -24.32 11.76 3.37
C VAL A 547 -23.04 11.90 2.56
N GLU A 548 -21.89 11.97 3.23
CA GLU A 548 -20.58 12.10 2.59
C GLU A 548 -19.81 10.78 2.50
N PHE A 549 -20.27 9.71 3.04
CA PHE A 549 -19.52 8.47 3.13
C PHE A 549 -19.53 7.64 1.84
N GLU A 550 -18.34 7.32 1.33
CA GLU A 550 -18.17 6.44 0.16
C GLU A 550 -18.07 4.96 0.58
N ALA A 551 -19.12 4.39 1.15
CA ALA A 551 -19.16 3.00 1.58
C ALA A 551 -18.83 2.00 0.46
N HIS A 552 -19.18 2.33 -0.79
CA HIS A 552 -18.88 1.48 -1.95
C HIS A 552 -17.37 1.22 -2.16
N GLN A 553 -16.48 2.09 -1.69
CA GLN A 553 -15.04 1.87 -1.80
C GLN A 553 -14.52 0.73 -0.92
N ILE A 554 -15.22 0.40 0.15
CA ILE A 554 -14.87 -0.70 1.05
C ILE A 554 -15.66 -1.99 0.78
N ARG A 555 -16.48 -2.02 -0.28
CA ARG A 555 -17.14 -3.26 -0.72
C ARG A 555 -16.13 -4.35 -1.00
N THR A 556 -16.44 -5.55 -0.57
CA THR A 556 -15.54 -6.70 -0.63
C THR A 556 -15.93 -7.72 -1.71
N THR A 557 -16.90 -7.40 -2.58
CA THR A 557 -17.24 -8.20 -3.74
C THR A 557 -16.04 -8.32 -4.69
N ASP A 558 -15.79 -9.50 -5.17
CA ASP A 558 -14.69 -9.84 -6.10
C ASP A 558 -13.26 -9.66 -5.54
N ARG A 559 -13.13 -9.66 -4.22
CA ARG A 559 -11.89 -9.43 -3.51
C ARG A 559 -11.37 -10.75 -2.90
N ASN A 560 -10.13 -11.11 -3.21
CA ASN A 560 -9.47 -12.31 -2.70
C ASN A 560 -8.28 -12.03 -1.76
N ILE A 561 -8.15 -10.77 -1.33
CA ILE A 561 -7.15 -10.32 -0.35
C ILE A 561 -7.82 -9.53 0.77
N PRO A 562 -7.20 -9.46 1.97
CA PRO A 562 -7.76 -8.72 3.10
C PRO A 562 -8.10 -7.27 2.76
N LEU A 563 -9.14 -6.73 3.38
CA LEU A 563 -9.40 -5.30 3.41
C LEU A 563 -8.43 -4.66 4.41
N ASP A 564 -7.60 -3.75 3.94
CA ASP A 564 -6.60 -3.05 4.75
C ASP A 564 -6.82 -1.54 4.65
N LEU A 565 -7.55 -0.99 5.61
CA LEU A 565 -7.81 0.46 5.72
C LEU A 565 -6.54 1.24 6.13
N GLY A 566 -5.56 0.56 6.74
CA GLY A 566 -4.34 1.16 7.28
C GLY A 566 -4.52 1.89 8.60
N ALA A 567 -5.74 2.23 8.96
CA ALA A 567 -6.10 2.91 10.20
C ALA A 567 -7.56 2.60 10.57
N PRO A 568 -7.97 2.75 11.84
CA PRO A 568 -9.37 2.68 12.24
C PRO A 568 -10.25 3.71 11.53
N LEU A 569 -11.55 3.42 11.42
CA LEU A 569 -12.55 4.31 10.86
C LEU A 569 -13.69 4.48 11.85
N HIS A 570 -13.99 5.73 12.19
CA HIS A 570 -15.16 6.13 12.96
C HIS A 570 -15.95 7.17 12.19
N GLN A 571 -17.23 6.91 11.98
CA GLN A 571 -18.14 7.87 11.38
C GLN A 571 -19.47 7.86 12.10
N LYS A 572 -19.90 9.05 12.56
CA LYS A 572 -21.19 9.25 13.19
C LYS A 572 -21.92 10.40 12.51
N ILE A 573 -23.18 10.17 12.13
CA ILE A 573 -24.03 11.17 11.50
C ILE A 573 -25.32 11.29 12.30
N THR A 574 -25.67 12.50 12.67
CA THR A 574 -26.90 12.82 13.39
C THR A 574 -27.75 13.80 12.57
N TYR A 575 -28.99 13.46 12.31
CA TYR A 575 -29.96 14.34 11.67
C TYR A 575 -31.05 14.72 12.66
N HIS A 576 -31.34 16.03 12.76
CA HIS A 576 -32.49 16.57 13.47
C HIS A 576 -33.49 17.03 12.42
N ILE A 577 -34.60 16.32 12.32
CA ILE A 577 -35.60 16.44 11.25
C ILE A 577 -36.91 16.93 11.81
N PRO A 578 -37.44 18.08 11.36
CA PRO A 578 -38.76 18.56 11.81
C PRO A 578 -39.88 17.72 11.21
N ILE A 579 -40.93 17.51 11.99
CA ILE A 579 -42.18 16.92 11.52
C ILE A 579 -43.22 18.06 11.42
N PRO A 580 -43.54 18.56 10.22
CA PRO A 580 -44.52 19.63 10.05
C PRO A 580 -45.90 19.21 10.61
N ARG A 581 -46.66 20.18 11.12
CA ARG A 581 -48.01 19.94 11.64
C ARG A 581 -48.86 19.24 10.59
N GLY A 582 -49.59 18.19 11.02
CA GLY A 582 -50.44 17.40 10.15
C GLY A 582 -49.74 16.28 9.40
N TYR A 583 -48.46 16.09 9.58
CA TYR A 583 -47.71 14.96 9.02
C TYR A 583 -47.25 13.98 10.08
N GLN A 584 -46.94 12.78 9.64
CA GLN A 584 -46.34 11.70 10.45
C GLN A 584 -45.32 10.94 9.63
N LEU A 585 -44.35 10.34 10.31
CA LEU A 585 -43.36 9.48 9.67
C LEU A 585 -44.05 8.25 9.07
N GLN A 586 -43.79 7.98 7.79
CA GLN A 586 -44.14 6.69 7.20
C GLN A 586 -43.20 5.64 7.77
N HIS A 587 -43.76 4.48 8.15
CA HIS A 587 -42.96 3.42 8.76
C HIS A 587 -41.79 3.01 7.89
N GLN A 588 -40.57 3.21 8.39
CA GLN A 588 -39.33 2.77 7.81
C GLN A 588 -38.57 1.94 8.85
N PHE A 589 -37.77 0.96 8.38
CA PHE A 589 -37.04 0.07 9.29
C PHE A 589 -35.81 0.81 9.86
N PHE A 590 -36.01 1.51 10.96
CA PHE A 590 -34.94 2.09 11.77
C PHE A 590 -34.74 1.26 13.05
N ASN A 591 -33.67 1.49 13.79
CA ASN A 591 -33.22 0.72 14.94
C ASN A 591 -32.60 -0.64 14.56
N GLN A 592 -31.57 -0.57 13.78
CA GLN A 592 -30.77 -1.72 13.35
C GLN A 592 -29.36 -1.64 13.95
N LYS A 593 -28.84 -2.78 14.40
CA LYS A 593 -27.43 -2.92 14.75
C LYS A 593 -26.87 -4.18 14.13
N ILE A 594 -25.82 -4.03 13.32
CA ILE A 594 -25.06 -5.10 12.69
C ILE A 594 -23.65 -5.06 13.26
N GLN A 595 -23.14 -6.18 13.75
CA GLN A 595 -21.90 -6.22 14.51
C GLN A 595 -21.02 -7.39 14.07
N LEU A 596 -19.70 -7.16 13.94
CA LEU A 596 -18.71 -8.21 13.82
C LEU A 596 -18.47 -8.90 15.18
N SER A 597 -17.96 -10.11 15.16
CA SER A 597 -17.55 -10.81 16.38
C SER A 597 -16.49 -9.99 17.14
N GLY A 598 -16.67 -9.83 18.46
CA GLY A 598 -15.77 -9.04 19.31
C GLY A 598 -16.28 -7.66 19.73
N GLY A 599 -17.36 -7.16 19.13
CA GLY A 599 -18.12 -6.02 19.66
C GLY A 599 -17.64 -4.61 19.30
N LEU A 600 -16.41 -4.47 18.81
CA LEU A 600 -15.79 -3.16 18.52
C LEU A 600 -15.97 -2.68 17.08
N ASN A 601 -16.56 -3.51 16.23
CA ASN A 601 -16.81 -3.20 14.82
C ASN A 601 -18.31 -3.36 14.57
N TYR A 602 -18.99 -2.26 14.29
CA TYR A 602 -20.45 -2.27 14.12
C TYR A 602 -20.93 -1.16 13.19
N PHE A 603 -22.10 -1.37 12.63
CA PHE A 603 -22.98 -0.35 12.10
C PHE A 603 -24.23 -0.30 12.95
N SER A 604 -24.69 0.89 13.29
CA SER A 604 -25.99 1.09 13.92
C SER A 604 -26.76 2.24 13.28
N CYS A 605 -28.08 2.08 13.22
CA CYS A 605 -29.03 3.12 12.87
C CYS A 605 -30.07 3.19 13.98
N THR A 606 -30.27 4.38 14.56
CA THR A 606 -31.18 4.61 15.66
C THR A 606 -32.10 5.77 15.35
N LEU A 607 -33.42 5.57 15.47
CA LEU A 607 -34.44 6.60 15.35
C LEU A 607 -34.99 6.94 16.73
N LEU A 608 -34.94 8.22 17.08
CA LEU A 608 -35.49 8.76 18.33
C LEU A 608 -36.63 9.73 17.96
N PRO A 609 -37.91 9.31 18.09
CA PRO A 609 -39.06 10.19 17.82
C PRO A 609 -39.28 11.17 18.97
N GLU A 610 -39.61 12.42 18.64
CA GLU A 610 -40.06 13.47 19.53
C GLU A 610 -41.46 13.96 19.11
N ALA A 611 -42.04 14.93 19.84
CA ALA A 611 -43.40 15.38 19.55
C ALA A 611 -43.55 16.07 18.16
N GLU A 612 -42.61 16.92 17.78
CA GLU A 612 -42.63 17.70 16.53
C GLU A 612 -41.34 17.52 15.70
N SER A 613 -40.51 16.55 16.07
CA SER A 613 -39.23 16.27 15.37
C SER A 613 -38.86 14.79 15.49
N LEU A 614 -37.87 14.39 14.77
CA LEU A 614 -37.20 13.11 14.98
C LEU A 614 -35.67 13.30 14.88
N THR A 615 -34.94 12.54 15.66
CA THR A 615 -33.50 12.46 15.57
C THR A 615 -33.10 11.10 15.01
N LEU A 616 -32.36 11.09 13.91
CA LEU A 616 -31.84 9.89 13.27
C LEU A 616 -30.32 9.85 13.41
N ILE A 617 -29.80 8.76 13.95
CA ILE A 617 -28.36 8.59 14.22
C ILE A 617 -27.84 7.38 13.45
N PHE A 618 -26.82 7.60 12.63
CA PHE A 618 -26.01 6.55 12.01
C PHE A 618 -24.63 6.51 12.65
N GLU A 619 -24.12 5.32 12.90
CA GLU A 619 -22.78 5.15 13.42
C GLU A 619 -22.13 3.92 12.79
N LEU A 620 -20.94 4.13 12.19
CA LEU A 620 -20.09 3.08 11.66
C LEU A 620 -18.75 3.13 12.40
N GLU A 621 -18.44 2.04 13.09
CA GLU A 621 -17.19 1.85 13.81
C GLU A 621 -16.44 0.65 13.23
N LEU A 622 -15.25 0.89 12.69
CA LEU A 622 -14.30 -0.10 12.22
C LEU A 622 -12.99 0.10 12.97
N SER A 623 -12.89 -0.50 14.14
CA SER A 623 -11.74 -0.31 15.07
C SER A 623 -10.47 -1.01 14.62
N ASP A 624 -10.58 -2.03 13.76
CA ASP A 624 -9.42 -2.71 13.18
C ASP A 624 -8.98 -2.03 11.89
N SER A 625 -7.67 -2.01 11.65
CA SER A 625 -7.14 -1.50 10.38
C SER A 625 -7.16 -2.55 9.26
N ILE A 626 -7.24 -3.86 9.59
CA ILE A 626 -7.19 -4.97 8.65
C ILE A 626 -8.29 -5.98 8.94
N TYR A 627 -9.05 -6.35 7.91
CA TYR A 627 -10.14 -7.32 7.97
C TYR A 627 -9.85 -8.52 7.07
N PRO A 628 -9.85 -9.76 7.63
CA PRO A 628 -9.63 -10.97 6.85
C PRO A 628 -10.83 -11.28 5.95
N LEU A 629 -10.65 -12.13 4.95
CA LEU A 629 -11.70 -12.57 4.02
C LEU A 629 -12.94 -13.13 4.74
N THR A 630 -12.76 -13.77 5.89
CA THR A 630 -13.83 -14.33 6.70
C THR A 630 -14.77 -13.28 7.29
N ALA A 631 -14.35 -12.01 7.39
CA ALA A 631 -15.18 -10.90 7.86
C ALA A 631 -16.07 -10.30 6.75
N PHE A 632 -15.80 -10.60 5.49
CA PHE A 632 -16.44 -9.93 4.34
C PHE A 632 -17.97 -10.09 4.27
N PRO A 633 -18.57 -11.26 4.52
CA PRO A 633 -20.03 -11.36 4.49
C PRO A 633 -20.70 -10.34 5.42
N LYS A 634 -20.16 -10.18 6.63
CA LYS A 634 -20.71 -9.28 7.63
C LYS A 634 -20.38 -7.81 7.35
N LEU A 635 -19.18 -7.51 6.84
CA LEU A 635 -18.83 -6.16 6.38
C LEU A 635 -19.73 -5.70 5.23
N ASN A 636 -19.99 -6.55 4.24
CA ASN A 636 -20.90 -6.23 3.15
C ASN A 636 -22.32 -5.99 3.64
N GLU A 637 -22.80 -6.77 4.61
CA GLU A 637 -24.11 -6.55 5.26
C GLU A 637 -24.17 -5.16 5.91
N MET A 638 -23.12 -4.74 6.63
CA MET A 638 -23.02 -3.41 7.25
C MET A 638 -23.02 -2.29 6.20
N ILE A 639 -22.22 -2.44 5.13
CA ILE A 639 -22.10 -1.45 4.05
C ILE A 639 -23.43 -1.32 3.28
N ASN A 640 -24.06 -2.44 2.95
CA ASN A 640 -25.36 -2.43 2.26
C ASN A 640 -26.44 -1.76 3.11
N ALA A 641 -26.50 -2.08 4.41
CA ALA A 641 -27.44 -1.43 5.33
C ALA A 641 -27.20 0.08 5.43
N TRP A 642 -25.93 0.52 5.46
CA TRP A 642 -25.59 1.95 5.40
C TRP A 642 -26.07 2.59 4.10
N GLU A 643 -25.78 2.00 2.95
CA GLU A 643 -26.16 2.55 1.64
C GLU A 643 -27.68 2.60 1.48
N ASP A 644 -28.40 1.53 1.82
CA ASP A 644 -29.85 1.45 1.71
C ASP A 644 -30.55 2.57 2.50
N ILE A 645 -30.06 2.84 3.72
CA ILE A 645 -30.64 3.88 4.58
C ILE A 645 -30.20 5.27 4.12
N SER A 646 -28.93 5.46 3.76
CA SER A 646 -28.38 6.76 3.42
C SER A 646 -28.86 7.30 2.06
N THR A 647 -29.29 6.43 1.16
CA THR A 647 -29.82 6.82 -0.17
C THR A 647 -31.35 6.96 -0.19
N SER A 648 -32.04 6.50 0.86
CA SER A 648 -33.47 6.57 0.94
C SER A 648 -33.93 7.89 1.57
N PRO A 649 -34.92 8.61 1.01
CA PRO A 649 -35.48 9.81 1.65
C PRO A 649 -36.28 9.43 2.90
N ILE A 650 -36.31 10.32 3.88
CA ILE A 650 -37.28 10.24 4.97
C ILE A 650 -38.63 10.68 4.45
N VAL A 651 -39.61 9.78 4.50
CA VAL A 651 -40.94 10.02 3.97
C VAL A 651 -41.90 10.39 5.11
N LEU A 652 -42.44 11.61 5.04
CA LEU A 652 -43.50 12.08 5.92
C LEU A 652 -44.83 12.07 5.15
N LYS A 653 -45.86 11.42 5.69
CA LYS A 653 -47.22 11.42 5.12
C LYS A 653 -48.15 12.26 5.95
N LYS A 654 -49.13 12.89 5.28
CA LYS A 654 -50.20 13.62 5.93
C LYS A 654 -51.04 12.68 6.79
N ARG A 655 -51.34 13.10 8.01
CA ARG A 655 -52.24 12.35 8.89
C ARG A 655 -53.62 12.28 8.27
N PRO A 656 -54.32 11.14 8.33
CA PRO A 656 -55.73 11.08 7.94
C PRO A 656 -56.52 12.10 8.76
N ASN A 657 -57.37 12.86 8.12
CA ASN A 657 -58.33 13.72 8.87
C ASN A 657 -59.16 12.80 9.76
N THR A 658 -58.93 12.80 11.03
CA THR A 658 -59.89 12.24 12.01
C THR A 658 -61.07 13.19 12.00
N ILE A 659 -62.14 12.83 11.25
CA ILE A 659 -63.45 13.45 11.42
C ILE A 659 -63.83 13.11 12.86
N ALA A 660 -63.84 14.11 13.74
CA ALA A 660 -64.48 13.99 15.02
C ALA A 660 -65.96 13.71 14.69
N GLU A 661 -66.42 12.49 14.95
CA GLU A 661 -67.84 12.24 15.12
C GLU A 661 -68.33 13.11 16.32
N GLU A 662 -68.76 14.32 16.00
CA GLU A 662 -69.64 15.01 16.91
C GLU A 662 -70.90 14.12 17.08
N ALA A 663 -70.96 13.46 18.22
CA ALA A 663 -72.19 12.80 18.65
C ALA A 663 -73.26 13.86 18.71
N VAL A 664 -74.15 13.80 17.75
CA VAL A 664 -75.42 14.47 17.83
C VAL A 664 -76.23 13.75 18.91
N GLU A 665 -76.21 14.29 20.09
CA GLU A 665 -77.31 14.03 21.05
C GLU A 665 -78.53 14.76 20.50
N GLU A 666 -79.48 14.03 19.88
CA GLU A 666 -80.87 14.45 19.69
C GLU A 666 -81.80 13.53 20.48
N TYR A 667 -82.43 14.17 21.50
CA TYR A 667 -83.71 13.89 22.14
C TYR A 667 -84.03 12.50 22.73
#